data_309d46a25ae504dbc1e0f51d200a3217
#
_entry.id   309d46a25ae504dbc1e0f51d200a3217
#
_cell.length_a   1.000
_cell.length_b   1.000
_cell.length_c   1.000
_cell.angle_alpha   90.00
_cell.angle_beta   90.00
_cell.angle_gamma   90.00
#
_symmetry.space_group_name_H-M   'P 1'
#
loop_
_entity.id
_entity.type
_entity.pdbx_description
1 polymer ?
#
loop_
_entity_poly.entity_id
_entity_poly.type
_entity_poly.pdbx_seq_one_letter_code
_entity_poly.pdbx_strand_id
1 'polypeptide(L)'
;MIESYLIDKMFNNAPFLDEMATDQGKIQPHWERVAKYYEQIGSERMRQFHEEVGRQLRENGVTYNVYGDPNGMNRPWILDPVPMIFSSEEWEGIEQGLVQRTELLNLVLKDLYGDQTLIKEGHIPFELIYNHGGFLRQAHHVKLDGDQQLIQYSADLARGPNGRMWVLHDRTDAPSGSGYTFENRAAMTRVFPELIRENHARKITSYYQTFKNTLSNLTINNKENPRVVLLSPGPTNETFFEHAYISSFMGFTLAFGEDLTVSDGYVWLKTIKGLEKVDVIIRRVDDVFCDPLEFKNDSHLGVVGLMEAVRQRKVLVINPLGCRVLENPGLMAFLPKISKHLLGEELKLPSVATWWCGQPSELKYVFEHMETLVIRNIYRGNQKKSVFGGNLSKTELEELKRVIRRNPFMYVGQEMVDFSTTPAWINNKLEARNAVVRTYVVADSENKCYKVMPGGMSRSSPDKGAFLISNQTGGISKDTWVLGKSKEVAASVVKAVKTQPLVRNVLPSRAGERLFWLGRYLERAAYSVRLMRMTLLSYNESDEDIHIHENPVLSTLLQTLTVMTGTLPGFSEKKNLKNPEKELLILVHDVKKVGSLAHCIQSFLTNAYAVRDRLSLDTWRILDSISEELTRMQKSDSTLMQAYQSLDNMVIKLMAFYGLNIDNMTRESTWHLLNIGRFIESAANNCLILKGMLSKSYDSESNKELMEDTLRCNESLVTYRYRYRSNLEMHGVLSLLILHEDNPRSVIFQ
;
A
#
# COMPACT_ATOMS: atom_id res chain seq x y z
N MET A 1 31.86 -14.84 0.31
CA MET A 1 30.43 -14.65 0.67
C MET A 1 29.61 -15.92 0.41
N ILE A 2 29.58 -16.41 -0.81
CA ILE A 2 28.87 -17.65 -1.20
C ILE A 2 29.51 -18.87 -0.54
N GLU A 3 30.84 -18.97 -0.55
CA GLU A 3 31.57 -20.06 0.12
C GLU A 3 31.25 -20.13 1.62
N SER A 4 31.20 -19.00 2.30
CA SER A 4 30.80 -18.94 3.71
C SER A 4 29.36 -19.41 3.94
N TYR A 5 28.43 -19.07 3.02
CA TYR A 5 27.05 -19.55 3.08
C TYR A 5 26.96 -21.07 2.91
N LEU A 6 27.70 -21.63 1.93
CA LEU A 6 27.70 -23.08 1.68
C LEU A 6 28.30 -23.84 2.85
N ILE A 7 29.38 -23.31 3.45
CA ILE A 7 30.00 -23.90 4.64
C ILE A 7 29.03 -23.88 5.82
N ASP A 8 28.37 -22.76 6.09
CA ASP A 8 27.43 -22.65 7.19
C ASP A 8 26.25 -23.65 7.02
N LYS A 9 25.80 -23.88 5.78
CA LYS A 9 24.81 -24.91 5.44
C LYS A 9 25.30 -26.33 5.71
N MET A 10 26.52 -26.66 5.36
CA MET A 10 27.10 -27.99 5.55
C MET A 10 27.32 -28.34 7.02
N PHE A 11 27.75 -27.37 7.82
CA PHE A 11 28.11 -27.62 9.25
C PHE A 11 26.88 -27.55 10.18
N ASN A 12 25.87 -26.76 9.86
CA ASN A 12 24.68 -26.61 10.72
C ASN A 12 23.65 -27.73 10.59
N ASN A 13 23.92 -28.79 9.78
CA ASN A 13 23.06 -29.96 9.60
C ASN A 13 21.56 -29.65 9.59
N ALA A 14 21.17 -28.52 9.01
CA ALA A 14 19.76 -28.17 8.90
C ALA A 14 19.11 -29.20 7.96
N PRO A 15 18.11 -29.95 8.43
CA PRO A 15 17.48 -31.02 7.66
C PRO A 15 16.66 -30.52 6.47
N PHE A 16 16.80 -29.25 6.14
CA PHE A 16 15.97 -28.58 5.15
C PHE A 16 16.69 -28.45 3.82
N LEU A 17 15.98 -28.72 2.73
CA LEU A 17 16.41 -28.37 1.38
C LEU A 17 16.69 -26.89 1.27
N ASP A 18 17.63 -26.53 0.41
CA ASP A 18 17.99 -25.15 0.13
C ASP A 18 17.77 -24.85 -1.35
N GLU A 19 17.23 -23.66 -1.64
CA GLU A 19 16.93 -23.27 -3.01
C GLU A 19 18.18 -22.99 -3.84
N MET A 20 19.30 -22.57 -3.20
CA MET A 20 20.54 -22.29 -3.88
C MET A 20 21.54 -23.44 -3.79
N ALA A 21 21.59 -24.16 -2.68
CA ALA A 21 22.56 -25.22 -2.42
C ALA A 21 21.95 -26.61 -2.55
N THR A 22 22.72 -27.54 -3.13
CA THR A 22 22.40 -28.98 -3.12
C THR A 22 22.80 -29.60 -1.77
N ASP A 23 22.31 -30.81 -1.49
CA ASP A 23 22.69 -31.59 -0.28
C ASP A 23 24.20 -31.88 -0.21
N GLN A 24 24.91 -31.84 -1.36
CA GLN A 24 26.36 -31.99 -1.46
C GLN A 24 27.13 -30.68 -1.27
N GLY A 25 26.47 -29.58 -0.93
CA GLY A 25 27.08 -28.26 -0.78
C GLY A 25 27.50 -27.61 -2.09
N LYS A 26 26.97 -28.07 -3.23
CA LYS A 26 27.18 -27.43 -4.54
C LYS A 26 26.05 -26.46 -4.84
N ILE A 27 26.33 -25.45 -5.68
CA ILE A 27 25.33 -24.51 -6.14
C ILE A 27 24.41 -25.20 -7.16
N GLN A 28 23.09 -24.96 -7.04
CA GLN A 28 22.09 -25.40 -8.01
C GLN A 28 22.37 -24.76 -9.39
N PRO A 29 22.21 -25.48 -10.51
CA PRO A 29 22.58 -24.97 -11.83
C PRO A 29 21.91 -23.64 -12.19
N HIS A 30 20.66 -23.45 -11.83
CA HIS A 30 19.91 -22.21 -12.08
C HIS A 30 20.34 -21.04 -11.21
N TRP A 31 21.17 -21.26 -10.17
CA TRP A 31 21.74 -20.22 -9.31
C TRP A 31 23.19 -19.85 -9.67
N GLU A 32 23.89 -20.63 -10.48
CA GLU A 32 25.33 -20.47 -10.73
C GLU A 32 25.73 -19.06 -11.18
N ARG A 33 24.96 -18.46 -12.11
CA ARG A 33 25.27 -17.11 -12.60
C ARG A 33 25.10 -16.04 -11.51
N VAL A 34 24.01 -16.13 -10.75
CA VAL A 34 23.72 -15.18 -9.66
C VAL A 34 24.74 -15.33 -8.55
N ALA A 35 25.08 -16.54 -8.17
CA ALA A 35 26.10 -16.81 -7.15
C ALA A 35 27.47 -16.27 -7.57
N LYS A 36 27.89 -16.51 -8.82
CA LYS A 36 29.14 -15.95 -9.37
C LYS A 36 29.14 -14.44 -9.37
N TYR A 37 28.05 -13.81 -9.75
CA TYR A 37 27.93 -12.35 -9.72
C TYR A 37 28.08 -11.81 -8.30
N TYR A 38 27.37 -12.40 -7.32
CA TYR A 38 27.49 -11.97 -5.91
C TYR A 38 28.86 -12.18 -5.33
N GLU A 39 29.58 -13.25 -5.71
CA GLU A 39 30.97 -13.46 -5.31
C GLU A 39 31.90 -12.36 -5.86
N GLN A 40 31.70 -11.97 -7.12
CA GLN A 40 32.48 -10.93 -7.79
C GLN A 40 32.31 -9.54 -7.18
N ILE A 41 31.06 -9.17 -6.84
CA ILE A 41 30.79 -7.83 -6.26
C ILE A 41 31.19 -7.71 -4.78
N GLY A 42 31.21 -8.82 -4.04
CA GLY A 42 31.58 -8.87 -2.63
C GLY A 42 30.53 -8.25 -1.68
N SER A 43 30.79 -8.38 -0.39
CA SER A 43 29.83 -7.98 0.66
C SER A 43 29.60 -6.47 0.76
N GLU A 44 30.63 -5.66 0.53
CA GLU A 44 30.52 -4.21 0.62
C GLU A 44 29.61 -3.64 -0.50
N ARG A 45 29.79 -4.12 -1.73
CA ARG A 45 28.92 -3.69 -2.83
C ARG A 45 27.50 -4.20 -2.67
N MET A 46 27.32 -5.40 -2.10
CA MET A 46 26.02 -5.95 -1.79
C MET A 46 25.29 -5.12 -0.73
N ARG A 47 26.00 -4.60 0.29
CA ARG A 47 25.47 -3.65 1.27
C ARG A 47 24.96 -2.38 0.60
N GLN A 48 25.76 -1.80 -0.31
CA GLN A 48 25.34 -0.62 -1.07
C GLN A 48 24.07 -0.89 -1.90
N PHE A 49 23.98 -2.05 -2.54
CA PHE A 49 22.78 -2.42 -3.30
C PHE A 49 21.58 -2.63 -2.40
N HIS A 50 21.72 -3.19 -1.23
CA HIS A 50 20.63 -3.33 -0.27
C HIS A 50 20.11 -1.95 0.17
N GLU A 51 21.02 -1.02 0.48
CA GLU A 51 20.66 0.36 0.82
C GLU A 51 19.95 1.07 -0.34
N GLU A 52 20.44 0.87 -1.57
CA GLU A 52 19.86 1.44 -2.80
C GLU A 52 18.46 0.90 -3.07
N VAL A 53 18.24 -0.41 -2.98
CA VAL A 53 16.91 -1.03 -3.08
C VAL A 53 15.95 -0.41 -2.05
N GLY A 54 16.38 -0.33 -0.79
CA GLY A 54 15.59 0.27 0.28
C GLY A 54 15.28 1.75 0.03
N ARG A 55 16.26 2.51 -0.48
CA ARG A 55 16.07 3.92 -0.84
C ARG A 55 15.03 4.08 -1.96
N GLN A 56 15.13 3.30 -3.03
CA GLN A 56 14.17 3.38 -4.16
C GLN A 56 12.75 3.05 -3.74
N LEU A 57 12.56 2.03 -2.89
CA LEU A 57 11.24 1.68 -2.39
C LEU A 57 10.64 2.77 -1.52
N ARG A 58 11.45 3.42 -0.66
CA ARG A 58 11.00 4.58 0.12
C ARG A 58 10.63 5.76 -0.78
N GLU A 59 11.52 6.14 -1.69
CA GLU A 59 11.28 7.22 -2.66
C GLU A 59 10.03 7.00 -3.51
N ASN A 60 9.72 5.74 -3.87
CA ASN A 60 8.48 5.38 -4.53
C ASN A 60 7.28 5.30 -3.56
N GLY A 61 7.51 5.55 -2.26
CA GLY A 61 6.51 5.50 -1.20
C GLY A 61 5.90 4.12 -1.01
N VAL A 62 6.65 3.05 -1.23
CA VAL A 62 6.15 1.68 -1.06
C VAL A 62 6.03 1.38 0.42
N THR A 63 4.79 1.27 0.88
CA THR A 63 4.47 1.10 2.30
C THR A 63 3.55 -0.10 2.52
N TYR A 64 3.63 -0.66 3.72
CA TYR A 64 2.73 -1.67 4.22
C TYR A 64 2.26 -1.27 5.62
N ASN A 65 0.97 -0.97 5.77
CA ASN A 65 0.41 -0.53 7.04
C ASN A 65 0.18 -1.73 7.97
N VAL A 66 0.39 -1.55 9.27
CA VAL A 66 0.14 -2.60 10.27
C VAL A 66 -0.91 -2.10 11.27
N TYR A 67 -2.04 -2.75 11.31
CA TYR A 67 -3.11 -2.38 12.24
C TYR A 67 -2.68 -2.58 13.69
N GLY A 68 -3.01 -1.59 14.54
CA GLY A 68 -2.74 -1.66 15.98
C GLY A 68 -1.30 -1.35 16.38
N ASP A 69 -0.42 -1.05 15.45
CA ASP A 69 0.91 -0.52 15.71
C ASP A 69 0.86 1.02 15.65
N PRO A 70 1.18 1.75 16.72
CA PRO A 70 1.23 3.22 16.71
C PRO A 70 2.21 3.78 15.67
N ASN A 71 3.25 3.02 15.32
CA ASN A 71 4.24 3.34 14.29
C ASN A 71 3.97 2.59 12.97
N GLY A 72 2.87 1.85 12.89
CA GLY A 72 2.57 0.94 11.80
C GLY A 72 1.97 1.59 10.54
N MET A 73 1.64 2.89 10.61
CA MET A 73 1.22 3.65 9.42
C MET A 73 2.46 4.05 8.62
N ASN A 74 2.42 3.77 7.31
CA ASN A 74 3.52 4.05 6.38
C ASN A 74 4.82 3.28 6.69
N ARG A 75 4.72 2.07 7.26
CA ARG A 75 5.89 1.21 7.47
C ARG A 75 6.55 0.94 6.12
N PRO A 76 7.85 1.25 5.95
CA PRO A 76 8.56 1.00 4.71
C PRO A 76 8.54 -0.48 4.32
N TRP A 77 8.35 -0.74 3.04
CA TRP A 77 8.47 -2.08 2.48
C TRP A 77 9.93 -2.52 2.48
N ILE A 78 10.18 -3.76 2.90
CA ILE A 78 11.53 -4.34 2.95
C ILE A 78 11.66 -5.35 1.82
N LEU A 79 12.66 -5.16 0.95
CA LEU A 79 13.01 -6.05 -0.14
C LEU A 79 14.46 -6.51 0.00
N ASP A 80 14.64 -7.82 0.00
CA ASP A 80 15.96 -8.45 -0.04
C ASP A 80 16.58 -8.28 -1.43
N PRO A 81 17.84 -7.87 -1.55
CA PRO A 81 18.53 -7.80 -2.84
C PRO A 81 18.84 -9.20 -3.44
N VAL A 82 18.59 -10.28 -2.72
CA VAL A 82 18.72 -11.65 -3.21
C VAL A 82 17.37 -12.20 -3.64
N PRO A 83 17.12 -12.50 -4.94
CA PRO A 83 15.84 -13.02 -5.42
C PRO A 83 15.62 -14.47 -4.97
N MET A 84 14.39 -14.94 -5.16
CA MET A 84 14.04 -16.35 -5.24
C MET A 84 14.06 -16.77 -6.72
N ILE A 85 14.72 -17.87 -7.07
CA ILE A 85 14.94 -18.27 -8.46
C ILE A 85 14.36 -19.65 -8.74
N PHE A 86 13.59 -19.77 -9.82
CA PHE A 86 13.06 -21.02 -10.33
C PHE A 86 13.58 -21.31 -11.74
N SER A 87 13.91 -22.55 -12.04
CA SER A 87 14.20 -22.98 -13.39
C SER A 87 12.93 -22.95 -14.26
N SER A 88 13.10 -22.92 -15.58
CA SER A 88 11.96 -22.97 -16.53
C SER A 88 11.15 -24.25 -16.36
N GLU A 89 11.84 -25.39 -16.24
CA GLU A 89 11.23 -26.71 -16.14
C GLU A 89 10.41 -26.86 -14.87
N GLU A 90 10.94 -26.42 -13.76
CA GLU A 90 10.22 -26.46 -12.48
C GLU A 90 8.99 -25.56 -12.50
N TRP A 91 9.14 -24.36 -13.04
CA TRP A 91 8.02 -23.43 -13.12
C TRP A 91 6.90 -23.92 -14.04
N GLU A 92 7.22 -24.61 -15.14
CA GLU A 92 6.22 -25.23 -16.01
C GLU A 92 5.34 -26.22 -15.23
N GLY A 93 5.93 -27.03 -14.34
CA GLY A 93 5.20 -27.93 -13.46
C GLY A 93 4.30 -27.19 -12.45
N ILE A 94 4.81 -26.12 -11.83
CA ILE A 94 4.05 -25.25 -10.92
C ILE A 94 2.89 -24.59 -11.68
N GLU A 95 3.15 -24.05 -12.86
CA GLU A 95 2.17 -23.38 -13.71
C GLU A 95 1.01 -24.31 -14.07
N GLN A 96 1.31 -25.53 -14.53
CA GLN A 96 0.28 -26.53 -14.85
C GLN A 96 -0.56 -26.91 -13.63
N GLY A 97 0.07 -27.07 -12.47
CA GLY A 97 -0.64 -27.38 -11.24
C GLY A 97 -1.51 -26.23 -10.72
N LEU A 98 -1.07 -24.98 -10.87
CA LEU A 98 -1.84 -23.80 -10.52
C LEU A 98 -3.05 -23.61 -11.46
N VAL A 99 -2.88 -23.84 -12.77
CA VAL A 99 -4.00 -23.80 -13.73
C VAL A 99 -5.04 -24.84 -13.36
N GLN A 100 -4.64 -26.11 -13.20
CA GLN A 100 -5.56 -27.19 -12.80
C GLN A 100 -6.29 -26.87 -11.51
N ARG A 101 -5.57 -26.37 -10.49
CA ARG A 101 -6.17 -26.01 -9.20
C ARG A 101 -7.15 -24.86 -9.31
N THR A 102 -6.86 -23.86 -10.13
CA THR A 102 -7.77 -22.72 -10.34
C THR A 102 -9.04 -23.18 -11.07
N GLU A 103 -8.92 -24.05 -12.06
CA GLU A 103 -10.06 -24.66 -12.75
C GLU A 103 -10.92 -25.48 -11.78
N LEU A 104 -10.30 -26.30 -10.94
CA LEU A 104 -10.99 -27.06 -9.92
C LEU A 104 -11.77 -26.16 -8.96
N LEU A 105 -11.11 -25.13 -8.41
CA LEU A 105 -11.73 -24.19 -7.47
C LEU A 105 -12.87 -23.39 -8.15
N ASN A 106 -12.72 -23.05 -9.42
CA ASN A 106 -13.77 -22.43 -10.22
C ASN A 106 -15.01 -23.34 -10.35
N LEU A 107 -14.80 -24.63 -10.61
CA LEU A 107 -15.91 -25.60 -10.68
C LEU A 107 -16.57 -25.80 -9.31
N VAL A 108 -15.78 -25.88 -8.23
CA VAL A 108 -16.31 -25.95 -6.85
C VAL A 108 -17.14 -24.70 -6.54
N LEU A 109 -16.67 -23.49 -6.90
CA LEU A 109 -17.42 -22.27 -6.69
C LEU A 109 -18.77 -22.29 -7.44
N LYS A 110 -18.74 -22.71 -8.69
CA LYS A 110 -19.97 -22.85 -9.53
C LYS A 110 -20.97 -23.82 -8.90
N ASP A 111 -20.50 -24.94 -8.38
CA ASP A 111 -21.38 -25.93 -7.73
C ASP A 111 -21.94 -25.42 -6.40
N LEU A 112 -21.11 -24.85 -5.52
CA LEU A 112 -21.53 -24.36 -4.21
C LEU A 112 -22.61 -23.27 -4.26
N TYR A 113 -22.55 -22.40 -5.29
CA TYR A 113 -23.54 -21.34 -5.52
C TYR A 113 -24.57 -21.68 -6.61
N GLY A 114 -24.52 -22.90 -7.15
CA GLY A 114 -25.45 -23.45 -8.13
C GLY A 114 -26.25 -24.63 -7.54
N ASP A 115 -26.09 -25.79 -8.15
CA ASP A 115 -26.87 -26.99 -7.84
C ASP A 115 -26.47 -27.71 -6.57
N GLN A 116 -25.29 -27.43 -6.00
CA GLN A 116 -24.75 -28.01 -4.78
C GLN A 116 -24.61 -29.54 -4.84
N THR A 117 -24.23 -30.07 -5.98
CA THR A 117 -24.11 -31.52 -6.23
C THR A 117 -23.02 -32.14 -5.35
N LEU A 118 -21.90 -31.45 -5.16
CA LEU A 118 -20.81 -31.89 -4.27
C LEU A 118 -21.26 -32.11 -2.83
N ILE A 119 -22.19 -31.31 -2.34
CA ILE A 119 -22.78 -31.47 -1.01
C ILE A 119 -23.84 -32.59 -1.03
N LYS A 120 -24.75 -32.60 -2.00
CA LYS A 120 -25.82 -33.59 -2.12
C LYS A 120 -25.30 -35.01 -2.27
N GLU A 121 -24.21 -35.18 -3.00
CA GLU A 121 -23.57 -36.48 -3.24
C GLU A 121 -22.55 -36.88 -2.15
N GLY A 122 -22.35 -36.00 -1.15
CA GLY A 122 -21.45 -36.28 -0.01
C GLY A 122 -19.96 -36.20 -0.33
N HIS A 123 -19.58 -35.48 -1.38
CA HIS A 123 -18.19 -35.17 -1.65
C HIS A 123 -17.62 -34.12 -0.72
N ILE A 124 -18.47 -33.19 -0.26
CA ILE A 124 -18.15 -32.15 0.73
C ILE A 124 -19.20 -32.20 1.83
N PRO A 125 -18.81 -32.31 3.12
CA PRO A 125 -19.74 -32.18 4.23
C PRO A 125 -20.38 -30.78 4.26
N PHE A 126 -21.69 -30.71 4.45
CA PHE A 126 -22.42 -29.43 4.44
C PHE A 126 -22.00 -28.53 5.62
N GLU A 127 -21.60 -29.11 6.75
CA GLU A 127 -21.12 -28.39 7.92
C GLU A 127 -19.84 -27.59 7.62
N LEU A 128 -18.99 -28.11 6.74
CA LEU A 128 -17.76 -27.46 6.34
C LEU A 128 -18.03 -26.15 5.57
N ILE A 129 -19.12 -26.14 4.80
CA ILE A 129 -19.49 -24.99 3.95
C ILE A 129 -20.40 -24.03 4.70
N TYR A 130 -21.50 -24.53 5.28
CA TYR A 130 -22.53 -23.65 5.84
C TYR A 130 -22.15 -23.00 7.18
N ASN A 131 -21.17 -23.57 7.92
CA ASN A 131 -20.58 -22.94 9.08
C ASN A 131 -19.45 -21.97 8.75
N HIS A 132 -19.00 -21.93 7.49
CA HIS A 132 -17.93 -21.01 7.08
C HIS A 132 -18.49 -19.62 6.78
N GLY A 133 -18.02 -18.59 7.48
CA GLY A 133 -18.52 -17.22 7.33
C GLY A 133 -18.29 -16.58 5.96
N GLY A 134 -17.48 -17.20 5.09
CA GLY A 134 -17.31 -16.80 3.69
C GLY A 134 -18.32 -17.43 2.74
N PHE A 135 -19.19 -18.34 3.21
CA PHE A 135 -20.33 -18.81 2.41
C PHE A 135 -21.50 -17.84 2.57
N LEU A 136 -21.75 -17.07 1.54
CA LEU A 136 -22.81 -16.06 1.53
C LEU A 136 -24.07 -16.61 0.85
N ARG A 137 -25.07 -16.99 1.65
CA ARG A 137 -26.35 -17.52 1.12
C ARG A 137 -27.02 -16.59 0.14
N GLN A 138 -26.84 -15.30 0.32
CA GLN A 138 -27.37 -14.25 -0.54
C GLN A 138 -26.80 -14.27 -1.97
N ALA A 139 -25.61 -14.89 -2.16
CA ALA A 139 -24.98 -15.04 -3.47
C ALA A 139 -25.43 -16.30 -4.24
N HIS A 140 -26.36 -17.11 -3.69
CA HIS A 140 -26.87 -18.30 -4.37
C HIS A 140 -27.50 -17.94 -5.71
N HIS A 141 -27.17 -18.69 -6.74
CA HIS A 141 -27.54 -18.47 -8.16
C HIS A 141 -27.03 -17.16 -8.79
N VAL A 142 -26.18 -16.39 -8.10
CA VAL A 142 -25.49 -15.24 -8.69
C VAL A 142 -24.20 -15.71 -9.33
N LYS A 143 -24.03 -15.41 -10.62
CA LYS A 143 -22.84 -15.78 -11.39
C LYS A 143 -22.45 -14.70 -12.40
N LEU A 144 -21.16 -14.62 -12.72
CA LEU A 144 -20.65 -13.84 -13.84
C LEU A 144 -21.06 -14.50 -15.16
N ASP A 145 -21.05 -13.72 -16.23
CA ASP A 145 -21.21 -14.29 -17.57
C ASP A 145 -19.96 -15.08 -17.96
N GLY A 146 -20.18 -16.22 -18.62
CA GLY A 146 -19.11 -17.14 -19.02
C GLY A 146 -18.81 -18.25 -18.00
N ASP A 147 -17.84 -19.09 -18.35
CA ASP A 147 -17.50 -20.27 -17.56
C ASP A 147 -16.57 -19.98 -16.39
N GLN A 148 -15.77 -18.92 -16.50
CA GLN A 148 -14.79 -18.53 -15.49
C GLN A 148 -15.44 -17.57 -14.48
N GLN A 149 -15.78 -18.07 -13.28
CA GLN A 149 -16.31 -17.27 -12.18
C GLN A 149 -15.18 -16.72 -11.32
N LEU A 150 -14.12 -17.49 -11.11
CA LEU A 150 -12.93 -17.08 -10.39
C LEU A 150 -11.98 -16.37 -11.35
N ILE A 151 -11.93 -15.04 -11.29
CA ILE A 151 -11.14 -14.23 -12.24
C ILE A 151 -9.70 -14.07 -11.78
N GLN A 152 -9.48 -13.87 -10.48
CA GLN A 152 -8.16 -13.80 -9.87
C GLN A 152 -8.00 -14.91 -8.83
N TYR A 153 -6.86 -15.57 -8.85
CA TYR A 153 -6.49 -16.56 -7.84
C TYR A 153 -5.03 -16.37 -7.45
N SER A 154 -4.74 -16.68 -6.20
CA SER A 154 -3.38 -16.69 -5.68
C SER A 154 -3.21 -17.88 -4.74
N ALA A 155 -2.03 -18.50 -4.76
CA ALA A 155 -1.65 -19.56 -3.85
C ALA A 155 -0.38 -19.20 -3.10
N ASP A 156 -0.36 -19.47 -1.79
CA ASP A 156 0.88 -19.48 -1.01
C ASP A 156 1.48 -20.88 -1.11
N LEU A 157 2.69 -21.00 -1.66
CA LEU A 157 3.41 -22.25 -1.87
C LEU A 157 4.68 -22.29 -1.02
N ALA A 158 5.06 -23.51 -0.62
CA ALA A 158 6.37 -23.78 -0.04
C ALA A 158 6.91 -25.11 -0.53
N ARG A 159 8.23 -25.23 -0.61
CA ARG A 159 8.90 -26.48 -0.93
C ARG A 159 9.09 -27.29 0.35
N GLY A 160 8.59 -28.52 0.33
CA GLY A 160 8.76 -29.46 1.44
C GLY A 160 10.08 -30.25 1.34
N PRO A 161 10.38 -31.09 2.36
CA PRO A 161 11.64 -31.83 2.47
C PRO A 161 11.89 -32.81 1.32
N ASN A 162 10.83 -33.22 0.62
CA ASN A 162 10.90 -34.12 -0.54
C ASN A 162 11.14 -33.38 -1.87
N GLY A 163 11.43 -32.08 -1.85
CA GLY A 163 11.65 -31.25 -3.03
C GLY A 163 10.37 -30.82 -3.76
N ARG A 164 9.18 -31.30 -3.38
CA ARG A 164 7.90 -30.93 -4.01
C ARG A 164 7.38 -29.61 -3.47
N MET A 165 6.71 -28.86 -4.35
CA MET A 165 5.94 -27.69 -3.95
C MET A 165 4.58 -28.09 -3.37
N TRP A 166 4.21 -27.49 -2.26
CA TRP A 166 2.95 -27.71 -1.54
C TRP A 166 2.16 -26.42 -1.44
N VAL A 167 0.85 -26.51 -1.62
CA VAL A 167 -0.07 -25.38 -1.38
C VAL A 167 -0.38 -25.29 0.10
N LEU A 168 -0.03 -24.14 0.69
CA LEU A 168 -0.29 -23.81 2.08
C LEU A 168 -1.63 -23.12 2.27
N HIS A 169 -2.02 -22.28 1.28
CA HIS A 169 -3.24 -21.49 1.30
C HIS A 169 -3.70 -21.18 -0.11
N ASP A 170 -5.00 -21.26 -0.32
CA ASP A 170 -5.70 -20.67 -1.46
C ASP A 170 -6.17 -19.26 -1.10
N ARG A 171 -6.14 -18.35 -2.06
CA ARG A 171 -6.56 -16.95 -1.94
C ARG A 171 -7.46 -16.59 -3.10
N THR A 172 -8.73 -16.41 -2.81
CA THR A 172 -9.77 -16.20 -3.81
C THR A 172 -10.63 -14.97 -3.54
N ASP A 173 -10.67 -14.48 -2.30
CA ASP A 173 -11.53 -13.36 -1.93
C ASP A 173 -11.04 -12.04 -2.55
N ALA A 174 -9.94 -11.50 -2.04
CA ALA A 174 -9.27 -10.31 -2.57
C ALA A 174 -7.76 -10.55 -2.58
N PRO A 175 -7.22 -11.38 -3.52
CA PRO A 175 -5.82 -11.74 -3.52
C PRO A 175 -4.92 -10.50 -3.64
N SER A 176 -4.03 -10.30 -2.67
CA SER A 176 -3.12 -9.17 -2.58
C SER A 176 -1.66 -9.56 -2.80
N GLY A 177 -0.82 -8.58 -3.15
CA GLY A 177 0.62 -8.74 -3.31
C GLY A 177 1.12 -8.64 -4.75
N SER A 178 0.24 -8.71 -5.75
CA SER A 178 0.64 -8.61 -7.15
C SER A 178 1.25 -7.25 -7.49
N GLY A 179 0.73 -6.17 -6.92
CA GLY A 179 1.30 -4.82 -7.09
C GLY A 179 2.69 -4.68 -6.46
N TYR A 180 2.88 -5.26 -5.27
CA TYR A 180 4.21 -5.32 -4.65
C TYR A 180 5.19 -6.17 -5.47
N THR A 181 4.73 -7.23 -6.11
CA THR A 181 5.57 -8.05 -7.02
C THR A 181 6.11 -7.22 -8.17
N PHE A 182 5.29 -6.36 -8.76
CA PHE A 182 5.72 -5.46 -9.83
C PHE A 182 6.74 -4.43 -9.34
N GLU A 183 6.51 -3.85 -8.18
CA GLU A 183 7.43 -2.87 -7.62
C GLU A 183 8.76 -3.50 -7.19
N ASN A 184 8.71 -4.71 -6.60
CA ASN A 184 9.91 -5.50 -6.32
C ASN A 184 10.74 -5.74 -7.61
N ARG A 185 10.08 -6.19 -8.69
CA ARG A 185 10.73 -6.40 -9.99
C ARG A 185 11.28 -5.09 -10.56
N ALA A 186 10.57 -3.99 -10.42
CA ALA A 186 11.03 -2.67 -10.89
C ALA A 186 12.27 -2.20 -10.13
N ALA A 187 12.28 -2.31 -8.81
CA ALA A 187 13.42 -1.96 -7.96
C ALA A 187 14.64 -2.84 -8.29
N MET A 188 14.45 -4.17 -8.37
CA MET A 188 15.51 -5.10 -8.73
C MET A 188 16.06 -4.86 -10.13
N THR A 189 15.22 -4.51 -11.10
CA THR A 189 15.65 -4.20 -12.48
C THR A 189 16.51 -2.95 -12.54
N ARG A 190 16.25 -1.95 -11.70
CA ARG A 190 17.07 -0.72 -11.64
C ARG A 190 18.43 -0.96 -10.99
N VAL A 191 18.48 -1.79 -9.95
CA VAL A 191 19.70 -2.07 -9.20
C VAL A 191 20.55 -3.15 -9.87
N PHE A 192 19.92 -4.18 -10.46
CA PHE A 192 20.59 -5.33 -11.09
C PHE A 192 20.18 -5.54 -12.57
N PRO A 193 20.27 -4.53 -13.44
CA PRO A 193 19.75 -4.63 -14.82
C PRO A 193 20.46 -5.70 -15.64
N GLU A 194 21.77 -5.82 -15.48
CA GLU A 194 22.57 -6.82 -16.19
C GLU A 194 22.28 -8.23 -15.71
N LEU A 195 22.18 -8.41 -14.41
CA LEU A 195 21.93 -9.72 -13.81
C LEU A 195 20.57 -10.29 -14.23
N ILE A 196 19.52 -9.45 -14.25
CA ILE A 196 18.18 -9.85 -14.71
C ILE A 196 18.19 -10.21 -16.20
N ARG A 197 18.89 -9.43 -17.04
CA ARG A 197 19.00 -9.67 -18.47
C ARG A 197 19.76 -10.96 -18.78
N GLU A 198 20.91 -11.16 -18.13
CA GLU A 198 21.77 -12.33 -18.37
C GLU A 198 21.11 -13.64 -17.90
N ASN A 199 20.31 -13.59 -16.84
CA ASN A 199 19.55 -14.73 -16.35
C ASN A 199 18.24 -14.95 -17.10
N HIS A 200 17.94 -14.12 -18.11
CA HIS A 200 16.71 -14.24 -18.90
C HIS A 200 15.43 -14.33 -18.06
N ALA A 201 15.35 -13.56 -16.95
CA ALA A 201 14.18 -13.57 -16.10
C ALA A 201 12.92 -13.18 -16.88
N ARG A 202 11.90 -14.03 -16.86
CA ARG A 202 10.65 -13.83 -17.61
C ARG A 202 9.93 -12.56 -17.17
N LYS A 203 9.30 -11.85 -18.12
CA LYS A 203 8.55 -10.61 -17.86
C LYS A 203 7.20 -10.91 -17.20
N ILE A 204 6.89 -10.23 -16.12
CA ILE A 204 5.63 -10.40 -15.39
C ILE A 204 4.48 -9.52 -15.90
N THR A 205 4.75 -8.60 -16.83
CA THR A 205 3.78 -7.62 -17.34
C THR A 205 2.59 -8.24 -18.08
N SER A 206 2.78 -9.42 -18.68
CA SER A 206 1.72 -10.16 -19.38
C SER A 206 0.52 -10.50 -18.49
N TYR A 207 0.72 -10.67 -17.19
CA TYR A 207 -0.34 -10.93 -16.23
C TYR A 207 -1.40 -9.81 -16.21
N TYR A 208 -0.96 -8.55 -16.05
CA TYR A 208 -1.90 -7.43 -16.03
C TYR A 208 -2.51 -7.14 -17.40
N GLN A 209 -1.77 -7.41 -18.48
CA GLN A 209 -2.36 -7.27 -19.81
C GLN A 209 -3.51 -8.28 -20.01
N THR A 210 -3.32 -9.53 -19.60
CA THR A 210 -4.37 -10.55 -19.63
C THR A 210 -5.56 -10.14 -18.74
N PHE A 211 -5.28 -9.65 -17.52
CA PHE A 211 -6.33 -9.19 -16.61
C PHE A 211 -7.15 -8.05 -17.21
N LYS A 212 -6.49 -7.06 -17.82
CA LYS A 212 -7.17 -5.94 -18.49
C LYS A 212 -8.05 -6.41 -19.65
N ASN A 213 -7.54 -7.32 -20.49
CA ASN A 213 -8.30 -7.88 -21.59
C ASN A 213 -9.53 -8.65 -21.08
N THR A 214 -9.36 -9.47 -20.05
CA THR A 214 -10.47 -10.21 -19.44
C THR A 214 -11.55 -9.27 -18.90
N LEU A 215 -11.17 -8.19 -18.19
CA LEU A 215 -12.14 -7.21 -17.71
C LEU A 215 -12.91 -6.52 -18.83
N SER A 216 -12.24 -6.23 -19.95
CA SER A 216 -12.89 -5.63 -21.12
C SER A 216 -13.90 -6.58 -21.79
N ASN A 217 -13.64 -7.88 -21.72
CA ASN A 217 -14.52 -8.91 -22.29
C ASN A 217 -15.68 -9.33 -21.37
N LEU A 218 -15.56 -9.09 -20.06
CA LEU A 218 -16.59 -9.42 -19.05
C LEU A 218 -17.63 -8.30 -18.92
N THR A 219 -18.08 -7.71 -20.03
CA THR A 219 -18.97 -6.54 -19.94
C THR A 219 -20.43 -6.93 -20.00
N ILE A 220 -21.23 -6.32 -19.13
CA ILE A 220 -22.68 -6.36 -19.22
C ILE A 220 -23.10 -5.60 -20.48
N ASN A 221 -23.86 -6.23 -21.37
CA ASN A 221 -24.40 -5.64 -22.60
C ASN A 221 -23.36 -5.25 -23.67
N ASN A 222 -22.24 -5.97 -23.81
CA ASN A 222 -21.22 -5.76 -24.86
C ASN A 222 -20.74 -4.30 -24.98
N LYS A 223 -20.57 -3.63 -23.87
CA LYS A 223 -20.08 -2.24 -23.83
C LYS A 223 -18.58 -2.21 -24.14
N GLU A 224 -18.19 -1.54 -25.22
CA GLU A 224 -16.79 -1.50 -25.69
C GLU A 224 -15.78 -0.93 -24.65
N ASN A 225 -16.21 -0.07 -23.73
CA ASN A 225 -15.35 0.54 -22.71
C ASN A 225 -16.07 0.59 -21.35
N PRO A 226 -16.02 -0.49 -20.55
CA PRO A 226 -16.67 -0.51 -19.25
C PRO A 226 -15.97 0.43 -18.26
N ARG A 227 -16.74 1.11 -17.41
CA ARG A 227 -16.18 1.84 -16.29
C ARG A 227 -15.80 0.88 -15.16
N VAL A 228 -14.51 0.71 -14.97
CA VAL A 228 -13.94 -0.14 -13.94
C VAL A 228 -13.55 0.71 -12.74
N VAL A 229 -14.00 0.32 -11.56
CA VAL A 229 -13.65 0.93 -10.28
C VAL A 229 -12.90 -0.10 -9.42
N LEU A 230 -11.81 0.31 -8.79
CA LEU A 230 -11.15 -0.47 -7.76
C LEU A 230 -11.66 0.00 -6.39
N LEU A 231 -12.48 -0.84 -5.73
CA LEU A 231 -13.05 -0.57 -4.42
C LEU A 231 -12.05 -0.93 -3.32
N SER A 232 -11.55 0.08 -2.61
CA SER A 232 -10.56 -0.04 -1.54
C SER A 232 -11.16 0.27 -0.17
N PRO A 233 -10.70 -0.38 0.92
CA PRO A 233 -11.07 0.00 2.29
C PRO A 233 -10.51 1.37 2.73
N GLY A 234 -9.62 1.97 1.95
CA GLY A 234 -9.05 3.29 2.24
C GLY A 234 -7.59 3.28 2.71
N PRO A 235 -7.04 4.47 3.01
CA PRO A 235 -5.61 4.69 3.27
C PRO A 235 -5.04 3.96 4.49
N THR A 236 -5.89 3.58 5.44
CA THR A 236 -5.47 2.83 6.64
C THR A 236 -5.31 1.34 6.39
N ASN A 237 -5.73 0.84 5.22
CA ASN A 237 -5.60 -0.57 4.87
C ASN A 237 -4.13 -0.99 4.72
N GLU A 238 -3.81 -2.22 5.10
CA GLU A 238 -2.46 -2.79 5.05
C GLU A 238 -1.83 -2.69 3.66
N THR A 239 -2.60 -2.92 2.61
CA THR A 239 -2.17 -2.98 1.22
C THR A 239 -2.64 -1.79 0.38
N PHE A 240 -2.92 -0.64 1.00
CA PHE A 240 -3.42 0.54 0.27
C PHE A 240 -2.47 1.01 -0.84
N PHE A 241 -1.16 0.91 -0.61
CA PHE A 241 -0.16 1.16 -1.66
C PHE A 241 -0.48 0.36 -2.93
N GLU A 242 -0.70 -0.96 -2.79
CA GLU A 242 -1.02 -1.84 -3.91
C GLU A 242 -2.32 -1.42 -4.62
N HIS A 243 -3.35 -1.02 -3.86
CA HIS A 243 -4.62 -0.58 -4.45
C HIS A 243 -4.44 0.65 -5.33
N ALA A 244 -3.73 1.66 -4.84
CA ALA A 244 -3.42 2.86 -5.60
C ALA A 244 -2.50 2.56 -6.80
N TYR A 245 -1.49 1.71 -6.61
CA TYR A 245 -0.57 1.29 -7.67
C TYR A 245 -1.29 0.58 -8.82
N ILE A 246 -2.10 -0.43 -8.52
CA ILE A 246 -2.87 -1.17 -9.53
C ILE A 246 -3.85 -0.24 -10.24
N SER A 247 -4.55 0.63 -9.49
CA SER A 247 -5.49 1.59 -10.05
C SER A 247 -4.81 2.51 -11.07
N SER A 248 -3.68 3.10 -10.69
CA SER A 248 -2.87 3.97 -11.57
C SER A 248 -2.31 3.21 -12.77
N PHE A 249 -1.70 2.03 -12.54
CA PHE A 249 -1.09 1.21 -13.59
C PHE A 249 -2.09 0.74 -14.65
N MET A 250 -3.30 0.35 -14.22
CA MET A 250 -4.36 -0.15 -15.10
C MET A 250 -5.23 0.97 -15.70
N GLY A 251 -5.14 2.20 -15.16
CA GLY A 251 -5.99 3.32 -15.55
C GLY A 251 -7.42 3.21 -15.02
N PHE A 252 -7.61 2.53 -13.87
CA PHE A 252 -8.92 2.40 -13.21
C PHE A 252 -9.14 3.53 -12.20
N THR A 253 -10.40 3.75 -11.81
CA THR A 253 -10.71 4.72 -10.77
C THR A 253 -10.61 4.07 -9.40
N LEU A 254 -9.73 4.58 -8.53
CA LEU A 254 -9.69 4.20 -7.12
C LEU A 254 -10.87 4.84 -6.40
N ALA A 255 -11.69 4.02 -5.75
CA ALA A 255 -12.86 4.47 -5.00
C ALA A 255 -12.95 3.76 -3.64
N PHE A 256 -13.62 4.40 -2.70
CA PHE A 256 -13.98 3.85 -1.39
C PHE A 256 -15.49 3.63 -1.35
N GLY A 257 -15.99 2.93 -0.32
CA GLY A 257 -17.42 2.68 -0.18
C GLY A 257 -18.26 3.96 -0.23
N GLU A 258 -17.80 5.02 0.42
CA GLU A 258 -18.45 6.34 0.44
C GLU A 258 -18.52 7.06 -0.93
N ASP A 259 -17.60 6.72 -1.85
CA ASP A 259 -17.60 7.27 -3.22
C ASP A 259 -18.70 6.65 -4.10
N LEU A 260 -19.28 5.53 -3.67
CA LEU A 260 -20.29 4.79 -4.44
C LEU A 260 -21.68 4.92 -3.82
N THR A 261 -22.70 4.71 -4.65
CA THR A 261 -24.09 4.62 -4.22
C THR A 261 -24.88 3.73 -5.17
N VAL A 262 -25.95 3.12 -4.67
CA VAL A 262 -26.90 2.37 -5.51
C VAL A 262 -28.18 3.20 -5.67
N SER A 263 -28.59 3.38 -6.92
CA SER A 263 -29.87 4.00 -7.27
C SER A 263 -30.43 3.32 -8.51
N ASP A 264 -31.72 3.03 -8.51
CA ASP A 264 -32.46 2.35 -9.59
C ASP A 264 -31.80 1.00 -9.99
N GLY A 265 -31.23 0.30 -8.99
CA GLY A 265 -30.55 -0.97 -9.18
C GLY A 265 -29.15 -0.87 -9.79
N TYR A 266 -28.67 0.32 -10.15
CA TYR A 266 -27.33 0.54 -10.68
C TYR A 266 -26.36 1.09 -9.61
N VAL A 267 -25.10 0.75 -9.75
CA VAL A 267 -24.04 1.37 -8.94
C VAL A 267 -23.53 2.63 -9.64
N TRP A 268 -23.42 3.70 -8.87
CA TRP A 268 -22.99 5.01 -9.34
C TRP A 268 -21.77 5.48 -8.55
N LEU A 269 -20.80 6.03 -9.25
CA LEU A 269 -19.67 6.75 -8.67
C LEU A 269 -20.04 8.22 -8.50
N LYS A 270 -19.92 8.74 -7.27
CA LYS A 270 -20.12 10.15 -6.95
C LYS A 270 -18.92 10.96 -7.42
N THR A 271 -19.12 11.82 -8.40
CA THR A 271 -18.05 12.65 -8.96
C THR A 271 -18.37 14.12 -8.81
N ILE A 272 -17.36 14.98 -8.97
CA ILE A 272 -17.55 16.43 -9.00
C ILE A 272 -18.49 16.91 -10.15
N LYS A 273 -18.75 16.07 -11.14
CA LYS A 273 -19.63 16.37 -12.27
C LYS A 273 -21.00 15.69 -12.17
N GLY A 274 -21.29 15.00 -11.05
CA GLY A 274 -22.50 14.24 -10.84
C GLY A 274 -22.25 12.74 -10.74
N LEU A 275 -23.30 11.94 -10.91
CA LEU A 275 -23.26 10.49 -10.81
C LEU A 275 -22.80 9.87 -12.13
N GLU A 276 -21.85 8.95 -12.05
CA GLU A 276 -21.31 8.21 -13.20
C GLU A 276 -21.50 6.71 -12.99
N LYS A 277 -22.15 6.04 -13.93
CA LYS A 277 -22.48 4.61 -13.82
C LYS A 277 -21.22 3.75 -13.78
N VAL A 278 -21.17 2.79 -12.86
CA VAL A 278 -20.11 1.80 -12.71
C VAL A 278 -20.54 0.48 -13.33
N ASP A 279 -19.69 -0.10 -14.17
CA ASP A 279 -19.99 -1.37 -14.86
C ASP A 279 -19.27 -2.55 -14.17
N VAL A 280 -18.05 -2.34 -13.67
CA VAL A 280 -17.23 -3.38 -13.01
C VAL A 280 -16.60 -2.83 -11.73
N ILE A 281 -16.66 -3.59 -10.67
CA ILE A 281 -15.99 -3.31 -9.40
C ILE A 281 -14.93 -4.41 -9.16
N ILE A 282 -13.65 -4.02 -9.12
CA ILE A 282 -12.58 -4.87 -8.59
C ILE A 282 -12.52 -4.57 -7.10
N ARG A 283 -12.97 -5.51 -6.27
CA ARG A 283 -12.99 -5.28 -4.82
C ARG A 283 -11.65 -5.65 -4.17
N ARG A 284 -11.24 -4.81 -3.25
CA ARG A 284 -10.19 -5.04 -2.26
C ARG A 284 -10.74 -4.99 -0.83
N VAL A 285 -12.06 -4.90 -0.73
CA VAL A 285 -12.85 -5.05 0.49
C VAL A 285 -13.26 -6.51 0.59
N ASP A 286 -13.06 -7.14 1.74
CA ASP A 286 -13.49 -8.52 1.99
C ASP A 286 -15.02 -8.61 1.80
N ASP A 287 -15.49 -9.72 1.27
CA ASP A 287 -16.87 -9.92 0.83
C ASP A 287 -17.93 -9.58 1.89
N VAL A 288 -17.69 -9.98 3.14
CA VAL A 288 -18.61 -9.71 4.27
C VAL A 288 -18.79 -8.23 4.60
N PHE A 289 -17.88 -7.36 4.16
CA PHE A 289 -17.96 -5.90 4.36
C PHE A 289 -18.53 -5.14 3.15
N CYS A 290 -18.80 -5.84 2.03
CA CYS A 290 -19.17 -5.18 0.79
C CYS A 290 -20.58 -4.59 0.76
N ASP A 291 -21.54 -5.13 1.53
CA ASP A 291 -22.90 -4.59 1.63
C ASP A 291 -23.43 -4.68 3.06
N PRO A 292 -23.58 -3.54 3.77
CA PRO A 292 -24.06 -3.53 5.15
C PRO A 292 -25.54 -3.96 5.30
N LEU A 293 -26.35 -3.95 4.25
CA LEU A 293 -27.74 -4.44 4.32
C LEU A 293 -27.83 -5.96 4.33
N GLU A 294 -26.93 -6.62 3.62
CA GLU A 294 -27.01 -8.07 3.39
C GLU A 294 -26.04 -8.86 4.26
N PHE A 295 -24.93 -8.25 4.70
CA PHE A 295 -23.86 -8.95 5.39
C PHE A 295 -23.56 -8.35 6.77
N LYS A 296 -22.50 -7.59 6.90
CA LYS A 296 -22.08 -6.99 8.17
C LYS A 296 -22.65 -5.58 8.31
N ASN A 297 -23.68 -5.42 9.15
CA ASN A 297 -24.49 -4.21 9.28
C ASN A 297 -23.74 -2.96 9.80
N ASP A 298 -22.59 -3.14 10.44
CA ASP A 298 -21.74 -2.05 10.93
C ASP A 298 -20.60 -1.72 9.95
N SER A 299 -20.64 -2.24 8.72
CA SER A 299 -19.62 -1.96 7.71
C SER A 299 -19.78 -0.57 7.11
N HIS A 300 -18.70 0.23 7.18
CA HIS A 300 -18.56 1.49 6.46
C HIS A 300 -17.68 1.37 5.20
N LEU A 301 -17.21 0.15 4.88
CA LEU A 301 -16.28 -0.10 3.78
C LEU A 301 -16.96 -0.46 2.47
N GLY A 302 -18.20 -0.92 2.54
CA GLY A 302 -18.99 -1.38 1.42
C GLY A 302 -19.97 -0.34 0.90
N VAL A 303 -20.89 -0.81 0.04
CA VAL A 303 -21.90 -0.01 -0.64
C VAL A 303 -23.27 -0.58 -0.33
N VAL A 304 -24.13 0.22 0.25
CA VAL A 304 -25.52 -0.14 0.59
C VAL A 304 -26.28 -0.57 -0.67
N GLY A 305 -26.82 -1.80 -0.69
CA GLY A 305 -27.59 -2.34 -1.81
C GLY A 305 -26.74 -2.90 -2.96
N LEU A 306 -25.43 -3.06 -2.76
CA LEU A 306 -24.52 -3.61 -3.79
C LEU A 306 -24.96 -5.02 -4.20
N MET A 307 -25.32 -5.88 -3.22
CA MET A 307 -25.69 -7.26 -3.50
C MET A 307 -26.91 -7.36 -4.40
N GLU A 308 -27.88 -6.48 -4.23
CA GLU A 308 -29.06 -6.40 -5.10
C GLU A 308 -28.70 -5.97 -6.53
N ALA A 309 -27.82 -4.98 -6.68
CA ALA A 309 -27.31 -4.59 -8.00
C ALA A 309 -26.57 -5.74 -8.71
N VAL A 310 -25.85 -6.57 -7.96
CA VAL A 310 -25.17 -7.78 -8.46
C VAL A 310 -26.19 -8.85 -8.88
N ARG A 311 -27.23 -9.12 -8.06
CA ARG A 311 -28.31 -10.07 -8.40
C ARG A 311 -29.05 -9.67 -9.69
N GLN A 312 -29.32 -8.38 -9.86
CA GLN A 312 -29.93 -7.84 -11.05
C GLN A 312 -28.99 -7.75 -12.26
N ARG A 313 -27.72 -8.19 -12.12
CA ARG A 313 -26.69 -8.10 -13.16
C ARG A 313 -26.50 -6.67 -13.70
N LYS A 314 -26.59 -5.66 -12.83
CA LYS A 314 -26.38 -4.26 -13.16
C LYS A 314 -24.93 -3.81 -12.96
N VAL A 315 -24.16 -4.59 -12.21
CA VAL A 315 -22.74 -4.40 -11.97
C VAL A 315 -22.06 -5.76 -11.83
N LEU A 316 -20.82 -5.88 -12.30
CA LEU A 316 -19.97 -7.05 -12.07
C LEU A 316 -19.02 -6.78 -10.90
N VAL A 317 -18.87 -7.75 -10.01
CA VAL A 317 -17.93 -7.68 -8.88
C VAL A 317 -16.89 -8.78 -9.03
N ILE A 318 -15.61 -8.42 -8.98
CA ILE A 318 -14.45 -9.29 -9.18
C ILE A 318 -13.57 -9.31 -7.92
N ASN A 319 -13.29 -10.46 -7.31
CA ASN A 319 -13.95 -11.74 -7.56
C ASN A 319 -15.39 -11.71 -7.02
N PRO A 320 -16.23 -12.68 -7.41
CA PRO A 320 -17.62 -12.73 -6.95
C PRO A 320 -17.73 -12.73 -5.43
N LEU A 321 -18.80 -12.13 -4.92
CA LEU A 321 -19.12 -12.18 -3.51
C LEU A 321 -19.38 -13.63 -3.08
N GLY A 322 -18.79 -14.04 -1.96
CA GLY A 322 -18.88 -15.40 -1.43
C GLY A 322 -17.75 -16.35 -1.88
N CYS A 323 -16.84 -15.94 -2.78
CA CYS A 323 -15.73 -16.81 -3.19
C CYS A 323 -14.74 -17.10 -2.06
N ARG A 324 -14.77 -16.34 -0.95
CA ARG A 324 -13.98 -16.58 0.26
C ARG A 324 -14.18 -17.98 0.87
N VAL A 325 -15.30 -18.64 0.59
CA VAL A 325 -15.54 -20.01 1.02
C VAL A 325 -14.49 -20.98 0.51
N LEU A 326 -13.87 -20.70 -0.65
CA LEU A 326 -12.79 -21.50 -1.22
C LEU A 326 -11.45 -21.38 -0.44
N GLU A 327 -11.29 -20.34 0.38
CA GLU A 327 -10.12 -20.17 1.28
C GLU A 327 -10.20 -21.01 2.56
N ASN A 328 -11.28 -21.75 2.73
CA ASN A 328 -11.48 -22.64 3.86
C ASN A 328 -10.40 -23.73 3.88
N PRO A 329 -9.51 -23.77 4.89
CA PRO A 329 -8.46 -24.77 4.95
C PRO A 329 -9.00 -26.20 5.06
N GLY A 330 -10.22 -26.39 5.54
CA GLY A 330 -10.86 -27.70 5.59
C GLY A 330 -11.18 -28.29 4.22
N LEU A 331 -11.38 -27.45 3.19
CA LEU A 331 -11.56 -27.93 1.81
C LEU A 331 -10.33 -28.68 1.29
N MET A 332 -9.13 -28.33 1.75
CA MET A 332 -7.90 -28.98 1.32
C MET A 332 -7.90 -30.50 1.52
N ALA A 333 -8.57 -30.97 2.58
CA ALA A 333 -8.73 -32.40 2.86
C ALA A 333 -9.57 -33.13 1.79
N PHE A 334 -10.48 -32.42 1.13
CA PHE A 334 -11.42 -32.99 0.16
C PHE A 334 -11.01 -32.74 -1.31
N LEU A 335 -10.17 -31.77 -1.59
CA LEU A 335 -9.77 -31.38 -2.94
C LEU A 335 -9.21 -32.54 -3.79
N PRO A 336 -8.39 -33.49 -3.26
CA PRO A 336 -7.90 -34.61 -4.07
C PRO A 336 -9.06 -35.48 -4.61
N LYS A 337 -10.06 -35.79 -3.78
CA LYS A 337 -11.24 -36.56 -4.18
C LYS A 337 -12.13 -35.79 -5.14
N ILE A 338 -12.30 -34.48 -4.91
CA ILE A 338 -13.09 -33.60 -5.77
C ILE A 338 -12.42 -33.43 -7.13
N SER A 339 -11.08 -33.30 -7.20
CA SER A 339 -10.32 -33.23 -8.45
C SER A 339 -10.56 -34.46 -9.32
N LYS A 340 -10.49 -35.64 -8.70
CA LYS A 340 -10.76 -36.91 -9.41
C LYS A 340 -12.20 -37.01 -9.91
N HIS A 341 -13.17 -36.48 -9.14
CA HIS A 341 -14.57 -36.48 -9.52
C HIS A 341 -14.89 -35.48 -10.64
N LEU A 342 -14.42 -34.21 -10.52
CA LEU A 342 -14.77 -33.14 -11.45
C LEU A 342 -13.86 -33.06 -12.68
N LEU A 343 -12.57 -33.35 -12.54
CA LEU A 343 -11.56 -33.23 -13.62
C LEU A 343 -11.11 -34.59 -14.16
N GLY A 344 -11.38 -35.71 -13.45
CA GLY A 344 -10.84 -37.03 -13.79
C GLY A 344 -9.34 -37.19 -13.52
N GLU A 345 -8.70 -36.20 -12.88
CA GLU A 345 -7.27 -36.15 -12.66
C GLU A 345 -6.91 -36.02 -11.17
N GLU A 346 -5.71 -36.49 -10.81
CA GLU A 346 -5.14 -36.19 -9.49
C GLU A 346 -4.55 -34.78 -9.46
N LEU A 347 -4.48 -34.18 -8.26
CA LEU A 347 -3.88 -32.86 -8.08
C LEU A 347 -2.39 -32.89 -8.41
N LYS A 348 -1.96 -32.07 -9.36
CA LYS A 348 -0.55 -31.88 -9.72
C LYS A 348 0.22 -31.14 -8.62
N LEU A 349 -0.43 -30.13 -7.98
CA LEU A 349 0.08 -29.43 -6.82
C LEU A 349 -0.73 -29.85 -5.57
N PRO A 350 -0.15 -30.69 -4.69
CA PRO A 350 -0.82 -31.14 -3.48
C PRO A 350 -0.94 -30.01 -2.45
N SER A 351 -1.97 -30.07 -1.62
CA SER A 351 -2.08 -29.28 -0.41
C SER A 351 -1.29 -29.94 0.74
N VAL A 352 -0.86 -29.14 1.71
CA VAL A 352 -0.36 -29.74 2.98
C VAL A 352 -1.41 -30.65 3.57
N ALA A 353 -0.97 -31.75 4.19
CA ALA A 353 -1.85 -32.71 4.82
C ALA A 353 -2.73 -31.99 5.86
N THR A 354 -4.04 -32.17 5.70
CA THR A 354 -5.04 -31.43 6.48
C THR A 354 -6.12 -32.39 6.97
N TRP A 355 -6.41 -32.36 8.26
CA TRP A 355 -7.45 -33.17 8.92
C TRP A 355 -8.54 -32.24 9.45
N TRP A 356 -9.75 -32.39 8.92
CA TRP A 356 -10.88 -31.59 9.39
C TRP A 356 -11.54 -32.26 10.59
N CYS A 357 -11.57 -31.58 11.74
CA CYS A 357 -12.06 -32.09 13.00
C CYS A 357 -13.57 -32.40 13.03
N GLY A 358 -14.31 -32.04 11.96
CA GLY A 358 -15.72 -32.44 11.82
C GLY A 358 -15.95 -33.92 11.57
N GLN A 359 -14.91 -34.69 11.23
CA GLN A 359 -14.97 -36.17 11.09
C GLN A 359 -14.38 -36.82 12.35
N PRO A 360 -15.08 -37.79 12.97
CA PRO A 360 -14.63 -38.40 14.24
C PRO A 360 -13.25 -39.05 14.18
N SER A 361 -12.89 -39.69 13.06
CA SER A 361 -11.55 -40.28 12.83
C SER A 361 -10.47 -39.24 12.83
N GLU A 362 -10.71 -38.14 12.08
CA GLU A 362 -9.77 -37.04 11.91
C GLU A 362 -9.60 -36.23 13.21
N LEU A 363 -10.70 -36.03 13.94
CA LEU A 363 -10.65 -35.40 15.28
C LEU A 363 -9.77 -36.17 16.24
N LYS A 364 -9.90 -37.52 16.24
CA LYS A 364 -9.09 -38.43 17.08
C LYS A 364 -7.61 -38.26 16.69
N TYR A 365 -7.30 -38.33 15.40
CA TYR A 365 -5.93 -38.14 14.89
C TYR A 365 -5.35 -36.81 15.32
N VAL A 366 -6.10 -35.70 15.12
CA VAL A 366 -5.66 -34.36 15.53
C VAL A 366 -5.36 -34.28 17.03
N PHE A 367 -6.16 -34.93 17.88
CA PHE A 367 -5.91 -34.92 19.31
C PHE A 367 -4.71 -35.74 19.75
N GLU A 368 -4.44 -36.85 19.07
CA GLU A 368 -3.27 -37.69 19.31
C GLU A 368 -1.95 -37.03 18.85
N HIS A 369 -2.01 -36.21 17.78
CA HIS A 369 -0.83 -35.60 17.16
C HIS A 369 -0.77 -34.08 17.34
N MET A 370 -1.55 -33.50 18.25
CA MET A 370 -1.72 -32.04 18.34
C MET A 370 -0.40 -31.28 18.53
N GLU A 371 0.57 -31.88 19.23
CA GLU A 371 1.90 -31.26 19.46
C GLU A 371 2.71 -31.08 18.17
N THR A 372 2.46 -31.85 17.12
CA THR A 372 3.16 -31.78 15.84
C THR A 372 2.36 -31.09 14.76
N LEU A 373 1.14 -30.64 15.06
CA LEU A 373 0.23 -30.04 14.10
C LEU A 373 0.08 -28.54 14.32
N VAL A 374 -0.23 -27.83 13.24
CA VAL A 374 -0.73 -26.46 13.27
C VAL A 374 -2.24 -26.50 13.32
N ILE A 375 -2.82 -26.04 14.41
CA ILE A 375 -4.28 -25.98 14.61
C ILE A 375 -4.80 -24.65 14.08
N ARG A 376 -5.83 -24.73 13.24
CA ARG A 376 -6.44 -23.56 12.60
C ARG A 376 -7.96 -23.58 12.73
N ASN A 377 -8.54 -22.39 12.86
CA ASN A 377 -9.98 -22.22 12.64
C ASN A 377 -10.25 -22.17 11.13
N ILE A 378 -11.34 -22.78 10.66
CA ILE A 378 -11.72 -22.78 9.24
C ILE A 378 -12.04 -21.37 8.74
N TYR A 379 -12.60 -20.51 9.60
CA TYR A 379 -12.88 -19.13 9.30
C TYR A 379 -11.85 -18.22 9.97
N ARG A 380 -11.04 -17.56 9.15
CA ARG A 380 -10.06 -16.57 9.61
C ARG A 380 -10.74 -15.22 9.85
N GLY A 381 -11.25 -15.01 11.05
CA GLY A 381 -11.50 -13.65 11.56
C GLY A 381 -10.22 -13.06 12.15
N ASN A 382 -10.13 -11.73 12.23
CA ASN A 382 -8.94 -10.98 12.70
C ASN A 382 -8.41 -11.36 14.10
N GLN A 383 -9.09 -12.17 14.86
CA GLN A 383 -8.72 -12.52 16.24
C GLN A 383 -8.21 -13.95 16.45
N LYS A 384 -8.32 -14.86 15.47
CA LYS A 384 -7.95 -16.28 15.66
C LYS A 384 -6.67 -16.61 14.89
N LYS A 385 -5.53 -16.51 15.57
CA LYS A 385 -4.23 -16.92 15.04
C LYS A 385 -4.15 -18.43 14.87
N SER A 386 -3.42 -18.90 13.85
CA SER A 386 -2.99 -20.30 13.78
C SER A 386 -2.08 -20.59 14.97
N VAL A 387 -2.27 -21.74 15.59
CA VAL A 387 -1.54 -22.15 16.78
C VAL A 387 -0.74 -23.41 16.47
N PHE A 388 0.57 -23.36 16.66
CA PHE A 388 1.40 -24.56 16.59
C PHE A 388 1.35 -25.28 17.95
N GLY A 389 0.90 -26.53 17.95
CA GLY A 389 0.69 -27.28 19.17
C GLY A 389 1.95 -27.51 20.00
N GLY A 390 3.11 -27.66 19.32
CA GLY A 390 4.41 -27.81 19.98
C GLY A 390 4.87 -26.60 20.79
N ASN A 391 4.28 -25.44 20.59
CA ASN A 391 4.56 -24.24 21.37
C ASN A 391 3.67 -24.06 22.60
N LEU A 392 2.72 -24.99 22.79
CA LEU A 392 1.76 -24.93 23.90
C LEU A 392 2.19 -25.78 25.09
N SER A 393 1.92 -25.30 26.29
CA SER A 393 2.00 -26.10 27.49
C SER A 393 0.93 -27.19 27.50
N LYS A 394 1.10 -28.24 28.31
CA LYS A 394 0.10 -29.30 28.44
C LYS A 394 -1.28 -28.77 28.86
N THR A 395 -1.31 -27.75 29.69
CA THR A 395 -2.56 -27.12 30.15
C THR A 395 -3.26 -26.40 29.00
N GLU A 396 -2.52 -25.67 28.19
CA GLU A 396 -3.05 -24.97 27.02
C GLU A 396 -3.52 -25.92 25.92
N LEU A 397 -2.83 -27.06 25.74
CA LEU A 397 -3.26 -28.13 24.84
C LEU A 397 -4.59 -28.72 25.25
N GLU A 398 -4.76 -29.04 26.56
CA GLU A 398 -6.05 -29.58 27.06
C GLU A 398 -7.18 -28.56 26.97
N GLU A 399 -6.90 -27.27 27.19
CA GLU A 399 -7.90 -26.22 26.97
C GLU A 399 -8.28 -26.10 25.50
N LEU A 400 -7.31 -26.15 24.60
CA LEU A 400 -7.55 -26.11 23.15
C LEU A 400 -8.38 -27.35 22.72
N LYS A 401 -8.10 -28.56 23.24
CA LYS A 401 -8.92 -29.76 23.00
C LYS A 401 -10.37 -29.58 23.46
N ARG A 402 -10.59 -28.92 24.62
CA ARG A 402 -11.96 -28.62 25.11
C ARG A 402 -12.68 -27.65 24.15
N VAL A 403 -11.99 -26.63 23.67
CA VAL A 403 -12.57 -25.68 22.72
C VAL A 403 -12.94 -26.38 21.41
N ILE A 404 -12.05 -27.22 20.86
CA ILE A 404 -12.32 -27.99 19.64
C ILE A 404 -13.49 -28.96 19.82
N ARG A 405 -13.58 -29.70 20.98
CA ARG A 405 -14.70 -30.62 21.24
C ARG A 405 -16.05 -29.91 21.23
N ARG A 406 -16.13 -28.66 21.64
CA ARG A 406 -17.39 -27.88 21.63
C ARG A 406 -17.84 -27.52 20.21
N ASN A 407 -16.90 -27.28 19.30
CA ASN A 407 -17.18 -26.88 17.92
C ASN A 407 -16.18 -27.52 16.93
N PRO A 408 -16.21 -28.85 16.77
CA PRO A 408 -15.21 -29.56 15.98
C PRO A 408 -15.23 -29.15 14.51
N PHE A 409 -16.39 -28.81 13.97
CA PHE A 409 -16.55 -28.36 12.55
C PHE A 409 -15.76 -27.10 12.23
N MET A 410 -15.39 -26.33 13.24
CA MET A 410 -14.69 -25.04 13.07
C MET A 410 -13.17 -25.18 13.02
N TYR A 411 -12.61 -26.39 13.15
CA TYR A 411 -11.17 -26.56 13.29
C TYR A 411 -10.60 -27.59 12.33
N VAL A 412 -9.33 -27.36 11.96
CA VAL A 412 -8.48 -28.31 11.25
C VAL A 412 -7.15 -28.45 11.96
N GLY A 413 -6.56 -29.63 11.91
CA GLY A 413 -5.13 -29.85 12.11
C GLY A 413 -4.44 -29.89 10.76
N GLN A 414 -3.33 -29.20 10.60
CA GLN A 414 -2.49 -29.27 9.41
C GLN A 414 -1.08 -29.70 9.78
N GLU A 415 -0.47 -30.50 8.91
CA GLU A 415 0.92 -30.89 9.05
C GLU A 415 1.80 -29.64 9.07
N MET A 416 2.75 -29.62 9.99
CA MET A 416 3.80 -28.63 9.98
C MET A 416 4.87 -29.06 8.98
N VAL A 417 4.96 -28.36 7.88
CA VAL A 417 5.95 -28.65 6.83
C VAL A 417 7.23 -27.89 7.13
N ASP A 418 8.34 -28.59 7.10
CA ASP A 418 9.66 -27.99 7.13
C ASP A 418 9.98 -27.39 5.76
N PHE A 419 9.88 -26.07 5.66
CA PHE A 419 10.08 -25.36 4.40
C PHE A 419 11.56 -25.29 4.01
N SER A 420 11.83 -25.31 2.70
CA SER A 420 13.14 -25.03 2.15
C SER A 420 13.66 -23.67 2.61
N THR A 421 14.97 -23.55 2.67
CA THR A 421 15.64 -22.27 2.91
C THR A 421 16.11 -21.63 1.62
N THR A 422 16.23 -20.32 1.63
CA THR A 422 16.82 -19.52 0.54
C THR A 422 17.85 -18.56 1.13
N PRO A 423 18.93 -18.20 0.39
CA PRO A 423 19.83 -17.17 0.87
C PRO A 423 19.13 -15.84 1.04
N ALA A 424 19.31 -15.21 2.19
CA ALA A 424 18.79 -13.88 2.52
C ALA A 424 19.93 -12.99 3.01
N TRP A 425 19.91 -11.70 2.59
CA TRP A 425 20.91 -10.73 3.01
C TRP A 425 20.54 -10.12 4.35
N ILE A 426 21.19 -10.59 5.41
CA ILE A 426 20.91 -10.19 6.79
C ILE A 426 22.23 -9.87 7.51
N ASN A 427 22.28 -8.75 8.22
CA ASN A 427 23.46 -8.33 8.96
C ASN A 427 24.77 -8.36 8.14
N ASN A 428 24.70 -7.89 6.89
CA ASN A 428 25.81 -7.83 5.94
C ASN A 428 26.43 -9.20 5.56
N LYS A 429 25.64 -10.26 5.63
CA LYS A 429 26.01 -11.61 5.18
C LYS A 429 24.81 -12.37 4.59
N LEU A 430 25.09 -13.43 3.84
CA LEU A 430 24.06 -14.35 3.40
C LEU A 430 23.74 -15.35 4.53
N GLU A 431 22.47 -15.46 4.87
CA GLU A 431 21.96 -16.43 5.82
C GLU A 431 20.84 -17.26 5.21
N ALA A 432 20.79 -18.55 5.53
CA ALA A 432 19.70 -19.41 5.12
C ALA A 432 18.44 -19.09 5.93
N ARG A 433 17.33 -18.81 5.21
CA ARG A 433 16.02 -18.47 5.79
C ARG A 433 14.92 -19.26 5.13
N ASN A 434 13.99 -19.79 5.91
CA ASN A 434 12.80 -20.43 5.36
C ASN A 434 12.05 -19.48 4.45
N ALA A 435 11.53 -19.98 3.33
CA ALA A 435 10.86 -19.18 2.33
C ALA A 435 9.51 -19.75 1.89
N VAL A 436 8.61 -18.84 1.52
CA VAL A 436 7.34 -19.13 0.87
C VAL A 436 7.20 -18.24 -0.36
N VAL A 437 6.50 -18.71 -1.38
CA VAL A 437 6.20 -17.94 -2.58
C VAL A 437 4.70 -17.80 -2.77
N ARG A 438 4.22 -16.59 -2.97
CA ARG A 438 2.86 -16.31 -3.41
C ARG A 438 2.84 -16.17 -4.91
N THR A 439 2.06 -17.01 -5.56
CA THR A 439 1.83 -17.03 -7.00
C THR A 439 0.52 -16.34 -7.34
N TYR A 440 0.36 -15.91 -8.59
CA TYR A 440 -0.83 -15.21 -9.08
C TYR A 440 -1.31 -15.82 -10.39
N VAL A 441 -2.60 -16.05 -10.48
CA VAL A 441 -3.28 -16.59 -11.65
C VAL A 441 -4.43 -15.66 -12.02
N VAL A 442 -4.66 -15.50 -13.30
CA VAL A 442 -5.76 -14.70 -13.85
C VAL A 442 -6.49 -15.48 -14.95
N ALA A 443 -7.80 -15.31 -15.00
CA ALA A 443 -8.60 -15.83 -16.12
C ALA A 443 -8.21 -15.13 -17.42
N ASP A 444 -8.07 -15.91 -18.49
CA ASP A 444 -7.93 -15.46 -19.87
C ASP A 444 -9.23 -15.78 -20.62
N SER A 445 -10.13 -14.82 -20.65
CA SER A 445 -11.47 -14.99 -21.25
C SER A 445 -11.42 -15.19 -22.76
N GLU A 446 -10.40 -14.69 -23.45
CA GLU A 446 -10.22 -14.89 -24.90
C GLU A 446 -9.91 -16.35 -25.23
N ASN A 447 -8.99 -16.95 -24.45
CA ASN A 447 -8.54 -18.32 -24.68
C ASN A 447 -9.28 -19.35 -23.81
N LYS A 448 -10.22 -18.92 -22.97
CA LYS A 448 -10.99 -19.75 -22.02
C LYS A 448 -10.09 -20.61 -21.13
N CYS A 449 -8.97 -20.07 -20.70
CA CYS A 449 -8.00 -20.74 -19.83
C CYS A 449 -7.56 -19.83 -18.68
N TYR A 450 -6.68 -20.32 -17.83
CA TYR A 450 -6.04 -19.52 -16.79
C TYR A 450 -4.57 -19.29 -17.14
N LYS A 451 -4.05 -18.11 -16.85
CA LYS A 451 -2.64 -17.74 -17.01
C LYS A 451 -1.99 -17.43 -15.68
N VAL A 452 -0.83 -18.02 -15.46
CA VAL A 452 0.00 -17.80 -14.27
C VAL A 452 0.98 -16.67 -14.55
N MET A 453 1.19 -15.77 -13.59
CA MET A 453 2.27 -14.79 -13.62
C MET A 453 3.61 -15.55 -13.58
N PRO A 454 4.53 -15.34 -14.51
CA PRO A 454 5.85 -16.02 -14.48
C PRO A 454 6.76 -15.35 -13.42
N GLY A 455 6.46 -15.61 -12.17
CA GLY A 455 7.03 -15.01 -10.98
C GLY A 455 6.05 -14.98 -9.82
N GLY A 456 6.35 -14.21 -8.81
CA GLY A 456 5.50 -14.10 -7.63
C GLY A 456 6.12 -13.21 -6.57
N MET A 457 5.52 -13.19 -5.39
CA MET A 457 6.06 -12.52 -4.22
C MET A 457 6.60 -13.55 -3.25
N SER A 458 7.90 -13.78 -3.28
CA SER A 458 8.56 -14.61 -2.28
C SER A 458 8.77 -13.81 -0.99
N ARG A 459 8.78 -14.53 0.12
CA ARG A 459 9.06 -13.97 1.45
C ARG A 459 9.93 -14.93 2.23
N SER A 460 10.95 -14.40 2.87
CA SER A 460 11.78 -15.15 3.81
C SER A 460 11.46 -14.77 5.26
N SER A 461 11.72 -15.70 6.16
CA SER A 461 11.55 -15.48 7.60
C SER A 461 12.59 -14.45 8.11
N PRO A 462 12.18 -13.48 8.97
CA PRO A 462 13.13 -12.60 9.62
C PRO A 462 14.02 -13.35 10.64
N ASP A 463 13.50 -14.39 11.27
CA ASP A 463 14.16 -15.18 12.32
C ASP A 463 14.43 -16.61 11.85
N LYS A 464 15.51 -17.24 12.35
CA LYS A 464 15.80 -18.65 12.09
C LYS A 464 14.70 -19.53 12.73
N GLY A 465 14.07 -20.39 11.91
CA GLY A 465 13.06 -21.34 12.38
C GLY A 465 11.65 -20.78 12.63
N ALA A 466 11.34 -19.54 12.20
CA ALA A 466 9.99 -19.03 12.29
C ALA A 466 9.08 -19.74 11.27
N PHE A 467 7.97 -20.32 11.75
CA PHE A 467 7.01 -21.10 10.94
C PHE A 467 5.98 -20.23 10.21
N LEU A 468 5.70 -19.03 10.72
CA LEU A 468 4.76 -18.10 10.12
C LEU A 468 5.52 -16.99 9.38
N ILE A 469 5.54 -17.07 8.07
CA ILE A 469 6.17 -16.08 7.21
C ILE A 469 5.09 -15.18 6.62
N SER A 470 4.90 -14.01 7.22
CA SER A 470 3.97 -12.99 6.74
C SER A 470 4.56 -11.59 6.86
N ASN A 471 4.06 -10.65 6.06
CA ASN A 471 4.50 -9.26 6.16
C ASN A 471 4.09 -8.61 7.50
N GLN A 472 2.98 -9.07 8.10
CA GLN A 472 2.54 -8.63 9.43
C GLN A 472 3.54 -9.03 10.53
N THR A 473 4.21 -10.19 10.38
CA THR A 473 5.18 -10.71 11.35
C THR A 473 6.63 -10.31 11.01
N GLY A 474 6.84 -9.38 10.08
CA GLY A 474 8.16 -8.89 9.71
C GLY A 474 8.86 -9.70 8.61
N GLY A 475 8.14 -10.51 7.86
CA GLY A 475 8.70 -11.25 6.71
C GLY A 475 9.37 -10.32 5.70
N ILE A 476 10.56 -10.72 5.24
CA ILE A 476 11.36 -9.96 4.27
C ILE A 476 10.92 -10.37 2.86
N SER A 477 10.48 -9.41 2.06
CA SER A 477 10.07 -9.68 0.68
C SER A 477 11.26 -9.96 -0.22
N LYS A 478 11.06 -10.79 -1.26
CA LYS A 478 12.04 -11.09 -2.31
C LYS A 478 11.35 -11.02 -3.67
N ASP A 479 12.08 -10.54 -4.67
CA ASP A 479 11.63 -10.74 -6.06
C ASP A 479 11.74 -12.23 -6.44
N THR A 480 10.85 -12.70 -7.30
CA THR A 480 10.81 -14.08 -7.76
C THR A 480 11.13 -14.14 -9.24
N TRP A 481 12.25 -14.75 -9.59
CA TRP A 481 12.70 -14.88 -10.97
C TRP A 481 12.41 -16.28 -11.50
N VAL A 482 11.72 -16.33 -12.62
CA VAL A 482 11.54 -17.54 -13.42
C VAL A 482 12.45 -17.40 -14.64
N LEU A 483 13.38 -18.30 -14.79
CA LEU A 483 14.34 -18.26 -15.90
C LEU A 483 13.67 -18.69 -17.20
N GLY A 484 13.89 -17.93 -18.28
CA GLY A 484 13.39 -18.22 -19.62
C GLY A 484 14.39 -19.01 -20.46
N LYS A 485 13.91 -19.82 -21.42
CA LYS A 485 14.76 -20.39 -22.47
C LYS A 485 15.17 -19.25 -23.43
N SER A 486 16.43 -19.21 -23.85
CA SER A 486 17.01 -18.10 -24.64
C SER A 486 16.24 -17.68 -25.90
N LYS A 487 15.34 -18.53 -26.41
CA LYS A 487 14.49 -18.27 -27.58
C LYS A 487 13.16 -17.58 -27.29
N GLU A 488 12.69 -17.53 -26.02
CA GLU A 488 11.37 -16.99 -25.64
C GLU A 488 11.36 -15.48 -25.42
N VAL A 489 12.52 -14.86 -25.25
CA VAL A 489 12.66 -13.42 -24.93
C VAL A 489 12.22 -12.51 -26.10
N ALA A 490 12.17 -13.03 -27.31
CA ALA A 490 11.90 -12.25 -28.53
C ALA A 490 10.41 -12.16 -28.95
N ALA A 491 9.50 -12.92 -28.34
CA ALA A 491 8.15 -13.14 -28.88
C ALA A 491 6.98 -12.39 -28.20
N SER A 492 7.22 -11.39 -27.35
CA SER A 492 6.12 -10.51 -26.92
C SER A 492 5.93 -9.32 -27.87
N VAL A 493 5.51 -9.61 -29.09
CA VAL A 493 4.92 -8.57 -29.95
C VAL A 493 3.61 -8.16 -29.28
N VAL A 494 3.63 -7.03 -28.61
CA VAL A 494 2.42 -6.35 -28.15
C VAL A 494 1.59 -6.08 -29.41
N LYS A 495 0.50 -6.84 -29.62
CA LYS A 495 -0.51 -6.44 -30.60
C LYS A 495 -0.92 -5.03 -30.22
N ALA A 496 -0.64 -4.06 -31.09
CA ALA A 496 -1.04 -2.69 -30.90
C ALA A 496 -2.59 -2.66 -30.81
N VAL A 497 -3.09 -2.64 -29.59
CA VAL A 497 -4.51 -2.33 -29.35
C VAL A 497 -4.66 -0.88 -29.79
N LYS A 498 -5.57 -0.60 -30.73
CA LYS A 498 -5.95 0.75 -31.09
C LYS A 498 -6.44 1.45 -29.81
N THR A 499 -5.57 2.22 -29.18
CA THR A 499 -5.91 3.03 -28.02
C THR A 499 -6.75 4.20 -28.51
N GLN A 500 -8.07 4.06 -28.46
CA GLN A 500 -8.92 5.25 -28.39
C GLN A 500 -8.69 5.91 -27.02
N PRO A 501 -8.54 7.23 -26.93
CA PRO A 501 -8.41 7.90 -25.66
C PRO A 501 -9.65 7.57 -24.82
N LEU A 502 -9.46 6.91 -23.68
CA LEU A 502 -10.50 6.66 -22.70
C LEU A 502 -11.12 7.99 -22.29
N VAL A 503 -12.40 8.12 -22.57
CA VAL A 503 -13.18 9.31 -22.31
C VAL A 503 -13.13 9.66 -20.83
N ARG A 504 -12.58 10.84 -20.54
CA ARG A 504 -12.68 11.63 -19.30
C ARG A 504 -12.12 10.99 -18.03
N ASN A 505 -11.06 11.54 -17.58
CA ASN A 505 -10.53 11.34 -16.22
C ASN A 505 -11.62 11.73 -15.22
N VAL A 506 -12.26 10.73 -14.60
CA VAL A 506 -13.34 10.91 -13.65
C VAL A 506 -12.73 11.13 -12.27
N LEU A 507 -13.06 12.25 -11.63
CA LEU A 507 -12.57 12.58 -10.31
C LEU A 507 -13.68 12.34 -9.27
N PRO A 508 -13.53 11.35 -8.36
CA PRO A 508 -14.43 11.19 -7.23
C PRO A 508 -14.50 12.44 -6.37
N SER A 509 -15.68 12.78 -5.85
CA SER A 509 -15.89 14.00 -5.05
C SER A 509 -14.97 14.07 -3.84
N ARG A 510 -14.79 12.96 -3.13
CA ARG A 510 -13.85 12.83 -2.01
C ARG A 510 -12.41 13.11 -2.42
N ALA A 511 -11.96 12.54 -3.54
CA ALA A 511 -10.62 12.82 -4.05
C ALA A 511 -10.44 14.30 -4.41
N GLY A 512 -11.49 14.93 -4.95
CA GLY A 512 -11.52 16.36 -5.18
C GLY A 512 -11.38 17.18 -3.91
N GLU A 513 -12.09 16.81 -2.84
CA GLU A 513 -11.97 17.43 -1.51
C GLU A 513 -10.54 17.28 -0.95
N ARG A 514 -9.96 16.09 -1.05
CA ARG A 514 -8.57 15.85 -0.59
C ARG A 514 -7.56 16.68 -1.35
N LEU A 515 -7.72 16.88 -2.65
CA LEU A 515 -6.87 17.76 -3.46
C LEU A 515 -7.01 19.22 -3.05
N PHE A 516 -8.24 19.68 -2.79
CA PHE A 516 -8.47 21.03 -2.27
C PHE A 516 -7.75 21.25 -0.94
N TRP A 517 -7.92 20.34 0.03
CA TRP A 517 -7.23 20.44 1.32
C TRP A 517 -5.72 20.26 1.21
N LEU A 518 -5.23 19.45 0.27
CA LEU A 518 -3.82 19.33 -0.02
C LEU A 518 -3.23 20.69 -0.41
N GLY A 519 -3.92 21.41 -1.28
CA GLY A 519 -3.55 22.78 -1.66
C GLY A 519 -3.58 23.76 -0.49
N ARG A 520 -4.62 23.69 0.36
CA ARG A 520 -4.74 24.51 1.56
C ARG A 520 -3.57 24.30 2.53
N TYR A 521 -3.26 23.05 2.87
CA TYR A 521 -2.18 22.73 3.80
C TYR A 521 -0.78 23.01 3.23
N LEU A 522 -0.59 22.90 1.92
CA LEU A 522 0.66 23.30 1.26
C LEU A 522 0.98 24.78 1.52
N GLU A 523 0.03 25.67 1.22
CA GLU A 523 0.25 27.12 1.41
C GLU A 523 0.27 27.51 2.89
N ARG A 524 -0.56 26.88 3.72
CA ARG A 524 -0.52 27.11 5.17
C ARG A 524 0.85 26.79 5.75
N ALA A 525 1.42 25.62 5.41
CA ALA A 525 2.76 25.24 5.83
C ALA A 525 3.82 26.22 5.29
N ALA A 526 3.74 26.59 4.01
CA ALA A 526 4.70 27.48 3.38
C ALA A 526 4.72 28.89 4.03
N TYR A 527 3.54 29.46 4.33
CA TYR A 527 3.45 30.75 5.03
C TYR A 527 3.91 30.63 6.49
N SER A 528 3.53 29.55 7.18
CA SER A 528 4.00 29.30 8.55
C SER A 528 5.52 29.23 8.63
N VAL A 529 6.16 28.48 7.72
CA VAL A 529 7.63 28.40 7.63
C VAL A 529 8.25 29.77 7.46
N ARG A 530 7.75 30.59 6.51
CA ARG A 530 8.32 31.90 6.24
C ARG A 530 8.20 32.85 7.43
N LEU A 531 7.02 32.94 8.05
CA LEU A 531 6.81 33.78 9.22
C LEU A 531 7.61 33.29 10.43
N MET A 532 7.68 31.98 10.69
CA MET A 532 8.50 31.41 11.77
C MET A 532 10.00 31.74 11.58
N ARG A 533 10.52 31.65 10.35
CA ARG A 533 11.91 32.04 10.04
C ARG A 533 12.19 33.49 10.39
N MET A 534 11.30 34.42 9.98
CA MET A 534 11.42 35.84 10.31
C MET A 534 11.38 36.06 11.83
N THR A 535 10.43 35.38 12.50
CA THR A 535 10.30 35.49 13.95
C THR A 535 11.54 34.98 14.69
N LEU A 536 12.13 33.86 14.24
CA LEU A 536 13.36 33.30 14.83
C LEU A 536 14.59 34.19 14.56
N LEU A 537 14.69 34.80 13.39
CA LEU A 537 15.75 35.79 13.10
C LEU A 537 15.65 36.98 14.02
N SER A 538 14.47 37.63 14.10
CA SER A 538 14.24 38.79 14.98
C SER A 538 14.44 38.44 16.47
N TYR A 539 14.11 37.20 16.88
CA TYR A 539 14.37 36.72 18.23
C TYR A 539 15.86 36.57 18.54
N ASN A 540 16.64 36.03 17.62
CA ASN A 540 18.10 35.84 17.77
C ASN A 540 18.88 37.17 17.70
N GLU A 541 18.36 38.18 17.01
CA GLU A 541 18.95 39.51 16.90
C GLU A 541 18.59 40.43 18.06
N SER A 542 17.61 40.04 18.88
CA SER A 542 17.21 40.80 20.06
C SER A 542 18.22 40.61 21.20
N ASP A 543 18.63 41.71 21.88
CA ASP A 543 19.50 41.66 23.04
C ASP A 543 18.82 40.92 24.20
N GLU A 544 19.55 40.02 24.85
CA GLU A 544 19.04 39.20 25.98
C GLU A 544 18.47 40.04 27.14
N ASP A 545 18.90 41.29 27.28
CA ASP A 545 18.48 42.20 28.33
C ASP A 545 17.22 43.00 27.99
N ILE A 546 16.73 42.97 26.76
CA ILE A 546 15.53 43.72 26.34
C ILE A 546 14.30 42.82 26.51
N HIS A 547 13.37 43.29 27.37
CA HIS A 547 12.08 42.61 27.50
C HIS A 547 11.32 42.61 26.15
N ILE A 548 10.79 41.45 25.71
CA ILE A 548 10.07 41.29 24.43
C ILE A 548 8.95 42.32 24.24
N HIS A 549 8.37 42.85 25.36
CA HIS A 549 7.37 43.92 25.34
C HIS A 549 7.95 45.27 24.87
N GLU A 550 9.25 45.45 24.94
CA GLU A 550 9.95 46.66 24.56
C GLU A 550 10.45 46.60 23.10
N ASN A 551 10.43 45.39 22.49
CA ASN A 551 10.68 45.20 21.04
C ASN A 551 9.34 45.08 20.28
N PRO A 552 8.87 46.16 19.62
CA PRO A 552 7.58 46.18 18.94
C PRO A 552 7.54 45.24 17.71
N VAL A 553 8.68 45.07 17.04
CA VAL A 553 8.78 44.17 15.84
C VAL A 553 8.59 42.74 16.26
N LEU A 554 9.41 42.22 17.18
CA LEU A 554 9.33 40.85 17.65
C LEU A 554 7.96 40.55 18.27
N SER A 555 7.43 41.44 19.09
CA SER A 555 6.10 41.30 19.68
C SER A 555 5.00 41.19 18.64
N THR A 556 5.10 41.97 17.54
CA THR A 556 4.13 41.97 16.45
C THR A 556 4.25 40.66 15.62
N LEU A 557 5.47 40.20 15.34
CA LEU A 557 5.71 38.94 14.67
C LEU A 557 5.11 37.74 15.44
N LEU A 558 5.36 37.67 16.77
CA LEU A 558 4.84 36.62 17.64
C LEU A 558 3.31 36.61 17.70
N GLN A 559 2.69 37.78 17.80
CA GLN A 559 1.22 37.92 17.80
C GLN A 559 0.64 37.54 16.43
N THR A 560 1.25 37.96 15.34
CA THR A 560 0.84 37.65 13.98
C THR A 560 0.95 36.15 13.74
N LEU A 561 2.03 35.49 14.21
CA LEU A 561 2.22 34.06 14.15
C LEU A 561 1.09 33.29 14.84
N THR A 562 0.70 33.73 16.06
CA THR A 562 -0.42 33.15 16.82
C THR A 562 -1.74 33.22 16.03
N VAL A 563 -2.06 34.38 15.46
CA VAL A 563 -3.31 34.59 14.72
C VAL A 563 -3.31 33.80 13.41
N MET A 564 -2.22 33.83 12.65
CA MET A 564 -2.10 33.12 11.37
C MET A 564 -2.20 31.63 11.55
N THR A 565 -1.53 31.05 12.56
CA THR A 565 -1.56 29.62 12.84
C THR A 565 -2.82 29.15 13.56
N GLY A 566 -3.61 30.09 14.13
CA GLY A 566 -4.80 29.79 14.94
C GLY A 566 -4.48 29.10 16.27
N THR A 567 -3.24 29.22 16.77
CA THR A 567 -2.76 28.51 17.96
C THR A 567 -3.03 29.26 19.24
N LEU A 568 -4.21 29.89 19.35
CA LEU A 568 -4.65 30.64 20.55
C LEU A 568 -4.61 29.73 21.80
N PRO A 569 -4.23 30.29 22.98
CA PRO A 569 -3.87 31.68 23.23
C PRO A 569 -2.47 32.08 22.74
N GLY A 570 -1.56 31.13 22.46
CA GLY A 570 -0.22 31.36 21.92
C GLY A 570 0.52 32.52 22.60
N PHE A 571 1.07 33.43 21.81
CA PHE A 571 1.80 34.59 22.31
C PHE A 571 0.91 35.75 22.73
N SER A 572 -0.41 35.57 22.75
CA SER A 572 -1.31 36.52 23.48
C SER A 572 -1.25 36.33 24.99
N GLU A 573 -0.71 35.21 25.47
CA GLU A 573 -0.55 34.91 26.89
C GLU A 573 0.79 35.45 27.43
N LYS A 574 0.77 36.25 28.48
CA LYS A 574 1.98 36.85 29.09
C LYS A 574 3.03 35.80 29.48
N LYS A 575 2.62 34.57 29.82
CA LYS A 575 3.51 33.49 30.19
C LYS A 575 4.40 33.05 29.00
N ASN A 576 3.82 32.97 27.81
CA ASN A 576 4.53 32.54 26.60
C ASN A 576 5.45 33.66 26.06
N LEU A 577 5.13 34.91 26.33
CA LEU A 577 6.01 36.03 26.01
C LEU A 577 7.24 36.12 26.96
N LYS A 578 7.16 35.52 28.16
CA LYS A 578 8.33 35.46 29.07
C LYS A 578 9.36 34.39 28.66
N ASN A 579 8.94 33.35 27.98
CA ASN A 579 9.79 32.30 27.45
C ASN A 579 9.29 31.87 26.06
N PRO A 580 9.52 32.67 25.01
CA PRO A 580 8.99 32.44 23.68
C PRO A 580 9.66 31.25 22.99
N GLU A 581 10.90 30.93 23.33
CA GLU A 581 11.66 29.82 22.76
C GLU A 581 10.89 28.50 22.85
N LYS A 582 10.40 28.21 24.06
CA LYS A 582 9.64 26.95 24.28
C LYS A 582 8.38 26.88 23.39
N GLU A 583 7.62 27.99 23.33
CA GLU A 583 6.39 28.02 22.52
C GLU A 583 6.71 27.99 21.02
N LEU A 584 7.79 28.64 20.55
CA LEU A 584 8.26 28.58 19.18
C LEU A 584 8.65 27.13 18.79
N LEU A 585 9.40 26.45 19.65
CA LEU A 585 9.74 25.04 19.41
C LEU A 585 8.51 24.14 19.36
N ILE A 586 7.52 24.34 20.24
CA ILE A 586 6.24 23.62 20.19
C ILE A 586 5.51 23.88 18.86
N LEU A 587 5.48 25.13 18.39
CA LEU A 587 4.85 25.45 17.11
C LEU A 587 5.55 24.81 15.90
N VAL A 588 6.84 24.56 16.00
CA VAL A 588 7.60 23.87 14.95
C VAL A 588 7.39 22.36 15.01
N HIS A 589 7.45 21.74 16.21
CA HIS A 589 7.64 20.28 16.36
C HIS A 589 6.40 19.49 16.75
N ASP A 590 5.44 20.09 17.47
CA ASP A 590 4.32 19.33 18.06
C ASP A 590 3.20 19.07 17.06
N VAL A 591 3.15 17.83 16.57
CA VAL A 591 2.12 17.37 15.62
C VAL A 591 0.71 17.34 16.25
N LYS A 592 0.61 17.26 17.58
CA LYS A 592 -0.69 17.20 18.28
C LYS A 592 -1.30 18.59 18.47
N LYS A 593 -0.48 19.62 18.42
CA LYS A 593 -0.97 21.00 18.53
C LYS A 593 -1.56 21.44 17.20
N VAL A 594 -2.88 21.51 17.14
CA VAL A 594 -3.60 21.97 15.94
C VAL A 594 -3.12 23.37 15.56
N GLY A 595 -2.77 23.55 14.27
CA GLY A 595 -2.21 24.79 13.75
C GLY A 595 -0.69 24.90 13.80
N SER A 596 0.03 24.02 14.53
CA SER A 596 1.49 23.95 14.46
C SER A 596 1.96 23.60 13.05
N LEU A 597 3.22 23.91 12.74
CA LEU A 597 3.82 23.56 11.46
C LEU A 597 3.84 22.04 11.26
N ALA A 598 4.26 21.27 12.27
CA ALA A 598 4.28 19.82 12.22
C ALA A 598 2.88 19.23 11.94
N HIS A 599 1.82 19.78 12.58
CA HIS A 599 0.44 19.39 12.30
C HIS A 599 0.01 19.71 10.86
N CYS A 600 0.36 20.90 10.34
CA CYS A 600 0.04 21.28 8.97
C CYS A 600 0.73 20.38 7.95
N ILE A 601 2.00 20.06 8.16
CA ILE A 601 2.78 19.14 7.28
C ILE A 601 2.21 17.72 7.36
N GLN A 602 1.88 17.23 8.55
CA GLN A 602 1.25 15.91 8.70
C GLN A 602 -0.09 15.85 7.97
N SER A 603 -0.90 16.91 8.06
CA SER A 603 -2.17 17.02 7.35
C SER A 603 -1.98 17.08 5.83
N PHE A 604 -0.96 17.80 5.37
CA PHE A 604 -0.55 17.84 3.97
C PHE A 604 -0.20 16.43 3.45
N LEU A 605 0.68 15.71 4.14
CA LEU A 605 1.07 14.34 3.79
C LEU A 605 -0.13 13.37 3.81
N THR A 606 -1.02 13.48 4.79
CA THR A 606 -2.23 12.64 4.89
C THR A 606 -3.15 12.83 3.69
N ASN A 607 -3.36 14.08 3.24
CA ASN A 607 -4.17 14.36 2.05
C ASN A 607 -3.48 13.90 0.76
N ALA A 608 -2.16 14.07 0.64
CA ALA A 608 -1.38 13.54 -0.48
C ALA A 608 -1.48 12.02 -0.58
N TYR A 609 -1.38 11.32 0.55
CA TYR A 609 -1.49 9.86 0.60
C TYR A 609 -2.87 9.36 0.16
N ALA A 610 -3.94 10.08 0.50
CA ALA A 610 -5.31 9.71 0.12
C ALA A 610 -5.60 9.87 -1.39
N VAL A 611 -4.80 10.63 -2.12
CA VAL A 611 -4.89 10.84 -3.58
C VAL A 611 -3.66 10.32 -4.32
N ARG A 612 -3.01 9.33 -3.75
CA ARG A 612 -1.75 8.77 -4.23
C ARG A 612 -1.78 8.38 -5.71
N ASP A 613 -2.89 7.81 -6.18
CA ASP A 613 -3.12 7.41 -7.57
C ASP A 613 -3.09 8.57 -8.59
N ARG A 614 -3.08 9.82 -8.12
CA ARG A 614 -3.10 11.06 -8.92
C ARG A 614 -1.77 11.80 -8.97
N LEU A 615 -0.78 11.34 -8.21
CA LEU A 615 0.52 12.01 -8.07
C LEU A 615 1.61 11.20 -8.77
N SER A 616 2.57 11.90 -9.41
CA SER A 616 3.69 11.25 -10.11
C SER A 616 4.71 10.65 -9.14
N LEU A 617 5.57 9.76 -9.63
CA LEU A 617 6.67 9.20 -8.85
C LEU A 617 7.64 10.27 -8.34
N ASP A 618 7.95 11.28 -9.15
CA ASP A 618 8.83 12.35 -8.71
C ASP A 618 8.19 13.20 -7.61
N THR A 619 6.88 13.42 -7.68
CA THR A 619 6.12 14.04 -6.59
C THR A 619 6.23 13.21 -5.30
N TRP A 620 6.22 11.88 -5.39
CA TRP A 620 6.37 10.99 -4.22
C TRP A 620 7.74 11.09 -3.58
N ARG A 621 8.82 11.25 -4.36
CA ARG A 621 10.17 11.50 -3.83
C ARG A 621 10.25 12.76 -3.00
N ILE A 622 9.59 13.82 -3.43
CA ILE A 622 9.53 15.06 -2.66
C ILE A 622 8.70 14.88 -1.40
N LEU A 623 7.55 14.17 -1.46
CA LEU A 623 6.72 13.87 -0.30
C LEU A 623 7.48 13.03 0.76
N ASP A 624 8.26 12.05 0.32
CA ASP A 624 9.13 11.26 1.19
C ASP A 624 10.18 12.15 1.86
N SER A 625 10.84 13.02 1.11
CA SER A 625 11.80 14.00 1.63
C SER A 625 11.16 14.97 2.64
N ILE A 626 9.91 15.40 2.43
CA ILE A 626 9.13 16.21 3.38
C ILE A 626 8.84 15.41 4.66
N SER A 627 8.47 14.15 4.53
CA SER A 627 8.20 13.24 5.65
C SER A 627 9.45 12.99 6.52
N GLU A 628 10.60 12.79 5.87
CA GLU A 628 11.89 12.68 6.58
C GLU A 628 12.24 13.96 7.34
N GLU A 629 12.00 15.13 6.75
CA GLU A 629 12.25 16.40 7.42
C GLU A 629 11.31 16.58 8.61
N LEU A 630 10.02 16.26 8.46
CA LEU A 630 9.06 16.27 9.58
C LEU A 630 9.54 15.36 10.72
N THR A 631 10.02 14.15 10.40
CA THR A 631 10.56 13.21 11.40
C THR A 631 11.79 13.78 12.11
N ARG A 632 12.66 14.52 11.40
CA ARG A 632 13.78 15.23 12.02
C ARG A 632 13.31 16.34 12.96
N MET A 633 12.34 17.13 12.53
CA MET A 633 11.75 18.21 13.32
C MET A 633 11.13 17.70 14.63
N GLN A 634 10.57 16.50 14.66
CA GLN A 634 9.89 15.94 15.84
C GLN A 634 10.86 15.43 16.94
N LYS A 635 12.16 15.46 16.74
CA LYS A 635 13.11 15.07 17.80
C LYS A 635 13.14 16.12 18.91
N SER A 636 12.94 15.68 20.14
CA SER A 636 12.66 16.52 21.31
C SER A 636 13.79 17.44 21.79
N ASP A 637 15.01 17.24 21.33
CA ASP A 637 16.21 17.96 21.79
C ASP A 637 16.67 19.03 20.79
N SER A 638 15.77 19.54 19.96
CA SER A 638 16.10 20.53 18.93
C SER A 638 16.34 21.91 19.55
N THR A 639 17.43 22.54 19.16
CA THR A 639 17.72 23.96 19.45
C THR A 639 17.00 24.86 18.44
N LEU A 640 16.85 26.17 18.75
CA LEU A 640 16.32 27.15 17.81
C LEU A 640 17.09 27.18 16.48
N MET A 641 18.42 26.99 16.51
CA MET A 641 19.25 26.95 15.32
C MET A 641 18.90 25.73 14.44
N GLN A 642 18.70 24.57 15.04
CA GLN A 642 18.28 23.36 14.30
C GLN A 642 16.86 23.50 13.74
N ALA A 643 15.96 24.12 14.52
CA ALA A 643 14.62 24.47 14.05
C ALA A 643 14.69 25.38 12.81
N TYR A 644 15.52 26.42 12.83
CA TYR A 644 15.72 27.34 11.70
C TYR A 644 16.23 26.60 10.45
N GLN A 645 17.23 25.71 10.59
CA GLN A 645 17.74 24.90 9.48
C GLN A 645 16.65 23.98 8.89
N SER A 646 15.83 23.37 9.74
CA SER A 646 14.71 22.55 9.29
C SER A 646 13.64 23.37 8.56
N LEU A 647 13.38 24.60 8.99
CA LEU A 647 12.50 25.53 8.28
C LEU A 647 13.04 25.90 6.89
N ASP A 648 14.34 26.15 6.76
CA ASP A 648 14.99 26.43 5.46
C ASP A 648 14.86 25.23 4.50
N ASN A 649 15.11 24.01 4.99
CA ASN A 649 14.94 22.81 4.19
C ASN A 649 13.48 22.60 3.78
N MET A 650 12.55 22.83 4.71
CA MET A 650 11.13 22.59 4.49
C MET A 650 10.55 23.50 3.41
N VAL A 651 10.88 24.82 3.40
CA VAL A 651 10.36 25.73 2.37
C VAL A 651 10.80 25.31 0.97
N ILE A 652 12.05 24.86 0.80
CA ILE A 652 12.58 24.40 -0.47
C ILE A 652 11.79 23.16 -0.95
N LYS A 653 11.55 22.19 -0.06
CA LYS A 653 10.82 20.95 -0.39
C LYS A 653 9.35 21.23 -0.75
N LEU A 654 8.69 22.12 -0.01
CA LEU A 654 7.31 22.54 -0.33
C LEU A 654 7.23 23.23 -1.69
N MET A 655 8.22 24.06 -2.03
CA MET A 655 8.28 24.71 -3.34
C MET A 655 8.63 23.74 -4.46
N ALA A 656 9.46 22.73 -4.20
CA ALA A 656 9.71 21.64 -5.16
C ALA A 656 8.44 20.84 -5.46
N PHE A 657 7.64 20.50 -4.43
CA PHE A 657 6.33 19.87 -4.63
C PHE A 657 5.43 20.74 -5.52
N TYR A 658 5.37 22.03 -5.24
CA TYR A 658 4.59 22.95 -6.06
C TYR A 658 5.06 22.99 -7.53
N GLY A 659 6.38 23.13 -7.76
CA GLY A 659 6.97 23.20 -9.10
C GLY A 659 6.67 21.95 -9.93
N LEU A 660 6.82 20.77 -9.34
CA LEU A 660 6.50 19.49 -10.01
C LEU A 660 5.02 19.41 -10.40
N ASN A 661 4.10 19.86 -9.53
CA ASN A 661 2.67 19.81 -9.87
C ASN A 661 2.30 20.80 -10.96
N ILE A 662 2.96 21.97 -11.04
CA ILE A 662 2.79 22.88 -12.17
C ILE A 662 3.26 22.26 -13.47
N ASP A 663 4.38 21.56 -13.44
CA ASP A 663 4.98 20.98 -14.66
C ASP A 663 4.24 19.69 -15.11
N ASN A 664 3.97 18.77 -14.18
CA ASN A 664 3.55 17.41 -14.49
C ASN A 664 2.03 17.21 -14.55
N MET A 665 1.23 18.06 -13.87
CA MET A 665 -0.22 17.83 -13.82
C MET A 665 -0.95 18.40 -15.02
N THR A 666 -1.77 17.56 -15.67
CA THR A 666 -2.71 18.04 -16.72
C THR A 666 -3.68 19.05 -16.13
N ARG A 667 -3.96 20.14 -16.89
CA ARG A 667 -4.85 21.26 -16.47
C ARG A 667 -6.33 20.86 -16.48
N GLU A 668 -6.62 19.82 -15.69
CA GLU A 668 -7.95 19.26 -15.48
C GLU A 668 -8.45 19.52 -14.05
N SER A 669 -9.58 18.93 -13.68
CA SER A 669 -10.22 19.12 -12.37
C SER A 669 -9.28 18.86 -11.18
N THR A 670 -8.36 17.90 -11.30
CA THR A 670 -7.36 17.58 -10.28
C THR A 670 -6.45 18.79 -10.00
N TRP A 671 -5.90 19.37 -11.06
CA TRP A 671 -5.04 20.55 -10.98
C TRP A 671 -5.81 21.78 -10.47
N HIS A 672 -7.03 22.00 -10.99
CA HIS A 672 -7.84 23.16 -10.60
C HIS A 672 -8.20 23.14 -9.12
N LEU A 673 -8.65 21.99 -8.56
CA LEU A 673 -9.03 21.90 -7.16
C LEU A 673 -7.83 22.09 -6.22
N LEU A 674 -6.67 21.51 -6.56
CA LEU A 674 -5.43 21.75 -5.82
C LEU A 674 -5.11 23.26 -5.77
N ASN A 675 -5.18 23.93 -6.93
CA ASN A 675 -4.82 25.36 -7.00
C ASN A 675 -5.88 26.29 -6.40
N ILE A 676 -7.16 25.97 -6.49
CA ILE A 676 -8.22 26.69 -5.76
C ILE A 676 -7.93 26.67 -4.25
N GLY A 677 -7.61 25.47 -3.70
CA GLY A 677 -7.22 25.34 -2.31
C GLY A 677 -6.01 26.22 -1.96
N ARG A 678 -4.98 26.22 -2.80
CA ARG A 678 -3.77 27.02 -2.63
C ARG A 678 -4.07 28.52 -2.65
N PHE A 679 -4.76 29.01 -3.68
CA PHE A 679 -5.01 30.43 -3.84
C PHE A 679 -5.88 31.01 -2.72
N ILE A 680 -6.93 30.28 -2.30
CA ILE A 680 -7.76 30.68 -1.15
C ILE A 680 -6.90 30.81 0.12
N GLU A 681 -6.04 29.82 0.40
CA GLU A 681 -5.20 29.85 1.61
C GLU A 681 -4.13 30.94 1.52
N SER A 682 -3.53 31.12 0.35
CA SER A 682 -2.52 32.15 0.12
C SER A 682 -3.10 33.55 0.32
N ALA A 683 -4.25 33.86 -0.28
CA ALA A 683 -4.95 35.13 -0.09
C ALA A 683 -5.32 35.38 1.39
N ALA A 684 -5.85 34.36 2.07
CA ALA A 684 -6.20 34.45 3.49
C ALA A 684 -4.97 34.72 4.38
N ASN A 685 -3.87 33.98 4.17
CA ASN A 685 -2.65 34.17 4.95
C ASN A 685 -2.00 35.53 4.66
N ASN A 686 -1.98 35.99 3.40
CA ASN A 686 -1.49 37.31 3.06
C ASN A 686 -2.30 38.40 3.78
N CYS A 687 -3.64 38.32 3.79
CA CYS A 687 -4.48 39.25 4.53
C CYS A 687 -4.21 39.24 6.04
N LEU A 688 -3.99 38.04 6.63
CA LEU A 688 -3.66 37.93 8.07
C LEU A 688 -2.30 38.54 8.40
N ILE A 689 -1.29 38.34 7.57
CA ILE A 689 0.04 38.93 7.71
C ILE A 689 -0.05 40.47 7.59
N LEU A 690 -0.68 40.98 6.52
CA LEU A 690 -0.87 42.42 6.34
C LEU A 690 -1.59 43.05 7.54
N LYS A 691 -2.68 42.44 8.00
CA LYS A 691 -3.41 42.90 9.16
C LYS A 691 -2.58 42.83 10.46
N GLY A 692 -1.88 41.73 10.68
CA GLY A 692 -1.08 41.52 11.87
C GLY A 692 0.10 42.49 11.97
N MET A 693 0.85 42.64 10.88
CA MET A 693 2.09 43.40 10.87
C MET A 693 1.91 44.89 10.62
N LEU A 694 0.92 45.29 9.83
CA LEU A 694 0.81 46.68 9.35
C LEU A 694 -0.39 47.46 9.89
N SER A 695 -1.22 46.90 10.79
CA SER A 695 -2.40 47.61 11.32
C SER A 695 -2.09 48.55 12.49
N LYS A 696 -0.93 48.41 13.11
CA LYS A 696 -0.48 49.26 14.21
C LYS A 696 0.65 50.18 13.71
N SER A 697 0.75 51.37 14.26
CA SER A 697 1.82 52.32 13.97
C SER A 697 2.80 52.35 15.13
N TYR A 698 4.07 52.25 14.84
CA TYR A 698 5.18 52.34 15.78
C TYR A 698 6.12 53.50 15.37
N ASP A 699 7.32 53.55 15.89
CA ASP A 699 8.36 54.45 15.43
C ASP A 699 8.75 54.16 13.95
N SER A 700 9.49 55.09 13.32
CA SER A 700 9.81 55.03 11.89
C SER A 700 10.67 53.81 11.52
N GLU A 701 11.54 53.36 12.43
CA GLU A 701 12.46 52.25 12.20
C GLU A 701 11.71 50.92 12.30
N SER A 702 10.95 50.71 13.36
CA SER A 702 10.10 49.52 13.53
C SER A 702 9.06 49.37 12.40
N ASN A 703 8.45 50.48 11.95
CA ASN A 703 7.51 50.40 10.82
C ASN A 703 8.20 49.98 9.49
N LYS A 704 9.42 50.43 9.24
CA LYS A 704 10.19 50.04 8.07
C LYS A 704 10.56 48.56 8.11
N GLU A 705 11.01 48.09 9.26
CA GLU A 705 11.35 46.67 9.48
C GLU A 705 10.13 45.77 9.28
N LEU A 706 8.98 46.10 9.87
CA LEU A 706 7.72 45.36 9.68
C LEU A 706 7.24 45.36 8.22
N MET A 707 7.42 46.45 7.46
CA MET A 707 7.13 46.49 6.01
C MET A 707 8.07 45.59 5.25
N GLU A 708 9.37 45.60 5.56
CA GLU A 708 10.36 44.74 4.92
C GLU A 708 10.08 43.26 5.22
N ASP A 709 9.79 42.87 6.44
CA ASP A 709 9.43 41.54 6.85
C ASP A 709 8.12 41.05 6.23
N THR A 710 7.14 41.94 6.07
CA THR A 710 5.90 41.65 5.34
C THR A 710 6.21 41.28 3.87
N LEU A 711 7.09 42.03 3.21
CA LEU A 711 7.52 41.77 1.85
C LEU A 711 8.34 40.47 1.74
N ARG A 712 9.20 40.18 2.71
CA ARG A 712 9.99 38.93 2.78
C ARG A 712 9.08 37.71 2.98
N CYS A 713 8.11 37.76 3.89
CA CYS A 713 7.13 36.68 4.08
C CYS A 713 6.34 36.35 2.80
N ASN A 714 6.12 37.39 1.96
CA ASN A 714 5.43 37.26 0.68
C ASN A 714 6.36 37.08 -0.53
N GLU A 715 7.67 36.88 -0.32
CA GLU A 715 8.68 36.76 -1.41
C GLU A 715 8.62 37.91 -2.43
N SER A 716 8.22 39.09 -1.98
CA SER A 716 7.96 40.25 -2.84
C SER A 716 8.93 41.41 -2.63
N LEU A 717 9.94 41.27 -1.73
CA LEU A 717 10.89 42.35 -1.43
C LEU A 717 11.72 42.77 -2.64
N VAL A 718 12.22 41.81 -3.43
CA VAL A 718 12.99 42.10 -4.66
C VAL A 718 12.09 42.78 -5.67
N THR A 719 10.88 42.32 -5.88
CA THR A 719 9.88 42.93 -6.77
C THR A 719 9.55 44.36 -6.32
N TYR A 720 9.41 44.58 -5.03
CA TYR A 720 9.17 45.90 -4.45
C TYR A 720 10.34 46.86 -4.78
N ARG A 721 11.58 46.46 -4.44
CA ARG A 721 12.80 47.26 -4.70
C ARG A 721 13.00 47.59 -6.18
N TYR A 722 12.66 46.65 -7.04
CA TYR A 722 12.74 46.87 -8.48
C TYR A 722 11.74 47.92 -9.00
N ARG A 723 10.52 47.98 -8.39
CA ARG A 723 9.46 48.91 -8.82
C ARG A 723 9.49 50.25 -8.10
N TYR A 724 9.72 50.24 -6.78
CA TYR A 724 9.62 51.43 -5.92
C TYR A 724 11.00 51.87 -5.41
N ARG A 725 12.06 51.27 -5.85
CA ARG A 725 13.44 51.46 -5.40
C ARG A 725 13.61 51.14 -3.90
N SER A 726 14.48 51.86 -3.15
CA SER A 726 14.84 51.53 -1.80
C SER A 726 13.91 52.20 -0.74
N ASN A 727 13.00 53.05 -1.16
CA ASN A 727 12.10 53.77 -0.22
C ASN A 727 10.90 52.86 0.13
N LEU A 728 10.84 52.36 1.38
CA LEU A 728 9.72 51.59 1.88
C LEU A 728 8.60 52.52 2.32
N GLU A 729 7.48 52.47 1.59
CA GLU A 729 6.28 53.25 1.88
C GLU A 729 5.06 52.31 2.02
N MET A 730 4.23 52.53 3.01
CA MET A 730 3.03 51.76 3.28
C MET A 730 2.14 51.59 2.02
N HIS A 731 1.91 52.69 1.34
CA HIS A 731 1.08 52.66 0.12
C HIS A 731 1.67 51.73 -0.98
N GLY A 732 2.99 51.76 -1.16
CA GLY A 732 3.66 50.91 -2.12
C GLY A 732 3.57 49.42 -1.77
N VAL A 733 3.74 49.07 -0.48
CA VAL A 733 3.62 47.71 0.03
C VAL A 733 2.20 47.19 -0.16
N LEU A 734 1.18 47.96 0.25
CA LEU A 734 -0.22 47.58 0.09
C LEU A 734 -0.63 47.47 -1.37
N SER A 735 -0.19 48.41 -2.23
CA SER A 735 -0.44 48.35 -3.68
C SER A 735 0.13 47.08 -4.31
N LEU A 736 1.38 46.69 -3.95
CA LEU A 736 2.03 45.47 -4.48
C LEU A 736 1.38 44.19 -4.00
N LEU A 737 1.02 44.11 -2.71
CA LEU A 737 0.55 42.86 -2.09
C LEU A 737 -0.97 42.69 -2.14
N ILE A 738 -1.74 43.74 -2.41
CA ILE A 738 -3.21 43.65 -2.48
C ILE A 738 -3.70 43.82 -3.92
N LEU A 739 -3.25 44.88 -4.62
CA LEU A 739 -3.90 45.38 -5.84
C LEU A 739 -3.16 45.01 -7.13
N HIS A 740 -1.97 44.46 -7.06
CA HIS A 740 -1.15 44.24 -8.25
C HIS A 740 -1.55 42.95 -8.98
N GLU A 741 -2.16 43.08 -10.15
CA GLU A 741 -2.71 41.95 -10.94
C GLU A 741 -1.65 40.96 -11.45
N ASP A 742 -0.40 41.41 -11.72
CA ASP A 742 0.67 40.53 -12.18
C ASP A 742 1.56 39.96 -11.07
N ASN A 743 1.35 40.36 -9.83
CA ASN A 743 2.12 39.79 -8.71
C ASN A 743 1.46 38.49 -8.21
N PRO A 744 2.10 37.31 -8.38
CA PRO A 744 1.54 36.03 -7.94
C PRO A 744 1.25 35.95 -6.44
N ARG A 745 1.75 36.91 -5.66
CA ARG A 745 1.56 36.98 -4.21
C ARG A 745 0.57 38.05 -3.79
N SER A 746 -0.01 38.81 -4.72
CA SER A 746 -1.06 39.76 -4.39
C SER A 746 -2.41 39.08 -4.15
N VAL A 747 -3.24 39.70 -3.32
CA VAL A 747 -4.59 39.17 -3.02
C VAL A 747 -5.46 39.15 -4.28
N ILE A 748 -5.35 40.15 -5.16
CA ILE A 748 -6.18 40.22 -6.37
C ILE A 748 -5.79 39.17 -7.42
N PHE A 749 -4.52 38.78 -7.47
CA PHE A 749 -4.06 37.71 -8.39
C PHE A 749 -4.59 36.34 -7.97
N GLN A 750 -4.69 36.11 -6.68
CA GLN A 750 -5.08 34.83 -6.10
C GLN A 750 -6.60 34.65 -6.01
#